data_d316663ab65eb59004afd6e0175b0f9e
#
_entry.id   d316663ab65eb59004afd6e0175b0f9e
#
_cell.length_a   1.000
_cell.length_b   1.000
_cell.length_c   1.000
_cell.angle_alpha   90.00
_cell.angle_beta   90.00
_cell.angle_gamma   90.00
#
_symmetry.space_group_name_H-M   'P 1'
#
loop_
_entity.id
_entity.type
_entity.pdbx_description
1 polymer ?
#
loop_
_entity_poly.entity_id
_entity_poly.type
_entity_poly.pdbx_seq_one_letter_code
_entity_poly.pdbx_strand_id
1 'polypeptide(L)'
;AGDINYHYGTDDYGNQDYHESGNDMLASFFLSTWSGMTTEEDVPMATDETHTKKTGVIPDASKEYDAVAYLKNAYFSDYSVSAMKKMVLANNAVTLMYNAQNRYYNADTAAYSYPSSTKSINHLVTVVGWDDNYSAKNFKTASNVTADGAWIVKNSWGENWGKNGYFYLSYQDGSINNLVAASATNQPKYTNNYFYDGTCGLSALAMYAGDKIASVFRASAGNGKAEKLGEVTLAALTTNNTYKVQVYTNLKNAKDPTSGTPAYATPVTLRQPMAGIMTFQIPEVLISQGSSYSIVVTNAGNATIKYYVEAEVSYGWCEFEPSILSGQSFRYLNSQKEWEDGADLVLSTKTRDIYGITYRIKAHTKTLDSPAKMQISNTSLSMYAGEKKSLSASATRTEMTTSGISWESSDTNIATVSSNGLVTAKHPGTVTISCYGNNAKGIRASCKVTVKLKQPAGLKITSKAYNKINLAWSAVTGCNYYVIYRSENGGKESKLTSMKSSIQSWSDTTVKTGNTYSYRVRAAYVCTGKTTLYGTASTAVSAKTELAKAAASATAVSGPKNTVSWGKVPGASGYRVYRRTGNSDWERIAEVKSNVSSYQDSQIRGITSYTYSVRAYRNVDGKKVFGSYKESRAVLSYPDIQKISAVKKTSSGLKLYWRAQSRATFYDVYRKTKNSTWKKIGTVSGRSTTVSYEDKTAKKGTTYYYAVRAGVKTSEGKTLCGSYAAKSGKR
;
A
#
# COMPACT_ATOMS: atom_id res chain seq x y z
N ALA A 1 -1.58 -1.37 59.62
CA ALA A 1 -1.95 0.04 59.95
C ALA A 1 -0.71 0.92 59.90
N GLY A 2 0.42 0.53 60.46
CA GLY A 2 1.67 1.30 60.41
C GLY A 2 2.21 1.52 59.01
N ASP A 3 2.09 0.52 58.13
CA ASP A 3 2.55 0.61 56.72
C ASP A 3 1.79 1.65 55.90
N ILE A 4 0.51 1.83 56.16
CA ILE A 4 -0.30 2.81 55.45
C ILE A 4 0.15 4.23 55.81
N ASN A 5 0.45 4.44 57.08
CA ASN A 5 0.91 5.75 57.56
C ASN A 5 2.36 6.08 57.13
N TYR A 6 3.19 5.04 56.98
CA TYR A 6 4.57 5.23 56.53
C TYR A 6 4.67 5.91 55.15
N HIS A 7 3.72 5.68 54.27
CA HIS A 7 3.68 6.27 52.95
C HIS A 7 2.85 7.56 52.84
N TYR A 8 2.01 7.90 53.83
CA TYR A 8 0.95 8.90 53.64
C TYR A 8 0.79 9.98 54.72
N GLY A 9 1.65 10.06 55.72
CA GLY A 9 1.37 11.00 56.78
C GLY A 9 2.55 11.78 57.30
N THR A 10 2.47 13.13 57.19
CA THR A 10 3.16 14.01 58.12
C THR A 10 2.13 14.77 58.93
N ASP A 11 2.39 14.94 60.24
CA ASP A 11 1.58 15.83 61.05
C ASP A 11 1.72 17.29 60.60
N ASP A 12 0.92 18.22 61.16
CA ASP A 12 0.96 19.66 60.89
C ASP A 12 2.35 20.30 61.12
N TYR A 13 3.32 19.55 61.66
CA TYR A 13 4.69 19.97 61.93
C TYR A 13 5.69 19.25 61.05
N GLY A 14 5.28 18.48 60.05
CA GLY A 14 6.16 17.74 59.13
C GLY A 14 6.75 16.47 59.68
N ASN A 15 6.30 15.94 60.82
CA ASN A 15 6.66 14.64 61.36
C ASN A 15 5.75 13.56 60.86
N GLN A 16 6.31 12.36 60.57
CA GLN A 16 5.47 11.19 60.18
C GLN A 16 4.61 10.77 61.37
N ASP A 17 3.28 10.84 61.23
CA ASP A 17 2.34 10.39 62.26
C ASP A 17 1.81 8.98 61.92
N TYR A 18 2.30 8.01 62.63
CA TYR A 18 1.96 6.59 62.46
C TYR A 18 0.65 6.20 63.18
N HIS A 19 -0.02 7.16 63.82
CA HIS A 19 -1.19 6.89 64.66
C HIS A 19 -2.50 7.50 64.12
N GLU A 20 -2.44 8.19 62.98
CA GLU A 20 -3.64 8.70 62.35
C GLU A 20 -4.53 7.53 61.87
N SER A 21 -5.83 7.62 62.10
CA SER A 21 -6.77 6.56 61.80
C SER A 21 -7.11 6.55 60.31
N GLY A 22 -7.01 5.36 59.71
CA GLY A 22 -7.49 5.10 58.33
C GLY A 22 -8.89 4.41 58.37
N ASN A 23 -9.32 3.93 57.19
CA ASN A 23 -10.45 3.08 57.07
C ASN A 23 -10.12 1.88 56.16
N ASP A 24 -10.93 0.83 56.23
CA ASP A 24 -10.74 -0.43 55.49
C ASP A 24 -10.85 -0.28 53.98
N MET A 25 -11.60 0.70 53.48
CA MET A 25 -11.68 0.98 52.04
C MET A 25 -10.37 1.63 51.56
N LEU A 26 -9.82 2.63 52.28
CA LEU A 26 -8.54 3.24 51.98
C LEU A 26 -7.43 2.19 52.00
N ALA A 27 -7.40 1.34 53.06
CA ALA A 27 -6.45 0.23 53.18
C ALA A 27 -6.57 -0.73 51.97
N SER A 28 -7.78 -1.04 51.51
CA SER A 28 -8.00 -1.88 50.34
C SER A 28 -7.40 -1.30 49.06
N PHE A 29 -7.54 0.00 48.81
CA PHE A 29 -6.94 0.63 47.65
C PHE A 29 -5.40 0.64 47.75
N PHE A 30 -4.85 0.94 48.89
CA PHE A 30 -3.41 0.86 49.13
C PHE A 30 -2.86 -0.57 48.86
N LEU A 31 -3.45 -1.58 49.50
CA LEU A 31 -3.04 -2.97 49.32
C LEU A 31 -3.22 -3.48 47.88
N SER A 32 -4.10 -2.84 47.10
CA SER A 32 -4.27 -3.17 45.68
C SER A 32 -3.06 -2.76 44.80
N THR A 33 -2.15 -1.96 45.31
CA THR A 33 -0.87 -1.64 44.67
C THR A 33 0.16 -2.76 44.79
N TRP A 34 -0.15 -3.82 45.55
CA TRP A 34 0.72 -4.91 45.91
C TRP A 34 1.87 -4.51 46.85
N SER A 35 1.65 -3.52 47.67
CA SER A 35 2.54 -3.23 48.80
C SER A 35 2.63 -4.42 49.75
N GLY A 36 1.60 -5.28 49.72
CA GLY A 36 1.58 -6.54 50.46
C GLY A 36 1.22 -6.38 51.96
N MET A 37 1.18 -7.48 52.63
CA MET A 37 0.89 -7.58 54.09
C MET A 37 1.97 -8.43 54.70
N THR A 38 2.55 -7.95 55.83
CA THR A 38 3.50 -8.70 56.65
C THR A 38 2.81 -9.37 57.81
N THR A 39 3.53 -10.20 58.55
CA THR A 39 3.01 -10.81 59.81
C THR A 39 3.11 -9.87 60.97
N GLU A 40 2.29 -10.08 62.03
CA GLU A 40 2.43 -9.37 63.29
C GLU A 40 3.79 -9.64 63.98
N GLU A 41 4.41 -10.79 63.70
CA GLU A 41 5.74 -11.13 64.19
C GLU A 41 6.85 -10.28 63.55
N ASP A 42 6.72 -10.03 62.23
CA ASP A 42 7.72 -9.24 61.48
C ASP A 42 7.56 -7.74 61.74
N VAL A 43 6.33 -7.24 61.89
CA VAL A 43 5.97 -5.83 62.14
C VAL A 43 4.95 -5.80 63.27
N PRO A 44 5.38 -5.93 64.54
CA PRO A 44 4.44 -5.94 65.68
C PRO A 44 3.70 -4.61 65.80
N MET A 45 2.42 -4.67 66.10
CA MET A 45 1.64 -3.49 66.48
C MET A 45 2.26 -2.89 67.74
N ALA A 46 2.56 -1.60 67.75
CA ALA A 46 3.16 -0.94 68.92
C ALA A 46 2.19 -1.03 70.13
N THR A 47 2.54 -1.81 71.13
CA THR A 47 1.82 -1.97 72.40
C THR A 47 2.35 -0.95 73.38
N ASP A 48 2.04 0.35 73.19
CA ASP A 48 2.16 1.30 74.30
C ASP A 48 0.82 1.38 75.04
N GLU A 49 0.77 0.79 76.22
CA GLU A 49 -0.40 0.80 77.09
C GLU A 49 -0.85 2.22 77.51
N THR A 50 -0.10 3.22 77.17
CA THR A 50 -0.33 4.59 77.72
C THR A 50 -0.90 5.60 76.73
N HIS A 51 -1.12 5.29 75.50
CA HIS A 51 -1.72 6.17 74.45
C HIS A 51 -1.30 7.67 74.47
N THR A 52 -0.26 7.98 75.19
CA THR A 52 0.11 9.39 75.53
C THR A 52 1.49 9.84 74.98
N LYS A 53 2.22 8.98 74.28
CA LYS A 53 3.48 9.37 73.62
C LYS A 53 3.53 8.84 72.21
N LYS A 54 3.75 9.73 71.25
CA LYS A 54 4.06 9.52 69.83
C LYS A 54 5.38 8.75 69.62
N THR A 55 5.45 7.51 70.14
CA THR A 55 6.60 6.61 69.86
C THR A 55 6.07 5.38 69.16
N GLY A 56 5.51 5.57 67.99
CA GLY A 56 5.29 4.48 67.08
C GLY A 56 6.64 3.80 66.78
N VAL A 57 6.71 2.50 66.87
CA VAL A 57 7.85 1.76 66.33
C VAL A 57 7.78 1.94 64.84
N ILE A 58 8.77 2.69 64.30
CA ILE A 58 8.96 2.81 62.85
C ILE A 58 9.29 1.40 62.36
N PRO A 59 8.48 0.77 61.48
CA PRO A 59 8.82 -0.51 60.90
C PRO A 59 10.19 -0.44 60.22
N ASP A 60 11.01 -1.46 60.37
CA ASP A 60 12.26 -1.55 59.65
C ASP A 60 12.01 -1.47 58.15
N ALA A 61 12.57 -0.49 57.49
CA ALA A 61 12.40 -0.26 56.04
C ALA A 61 12.81 -1.50 55.23
N SER A 62 13.65 -2.41 55.75
CA SER A 62 13.97 -3.69 55.10
C SER A 62 12.74 -4.63 55.00
N LYS A 63 11.72 -4.42 55.84
CA LYS A 63 10.50 -5.22 55.87
C LYS A 63 9.41 -4.72 54.92
N GLU A 64 9.59 -3.58 54.34
CA GLU A 64 8.62 -2.96 53.44
C GLU A 64 8.18 -3.88 52.28
N TYR A 65 9.11 -4.76 51.82
CA TYR A 65 8.89 -5.69 50.70
C TYR A 65 8.80 -7.18 51.11
N ASP A 66 8.80 -7.49 52.41
CA ASP A 66 8.72 -8.85 52.95
C ASP A 66 7.24 -9.31 53.07
N ALA A 67 6.46 -9.07 52.04
CA ALA A 67 5.05 -9.39 52.08
C ALA A 67 4.79 -10.90 52.01
N VAL A 68 3.96 -11.39 52.94
CA VAL A 68 3.49 -12.79 53.01
C VAL A 68 2.13 -13.00 52.33
N ALA A 69 1.42 -11.92 52.08
CA ALA A 69 0.13 -11.97 51.40
C ALA A 69 -0.13 -10.69 50.61
N TYR A 70 -0.85 -10.84 49.49
CA TYR A 70 -1.21 -9.77 48.58
C TYR A 70 -2.73 -9.72 48.36
N LEU A 71 -3.32 -8.54 48.38
CA LEU A 71 -4.74 -8.35 48.11
C LEU A 71 -5.08 -8.81 46.67
N LYS A 72 -6.09 -9.68 46.59
CA LYS A 72 -6.66 -10.12 45.30
C LYS A 72 -7.96 -9.40 44.99
N ASN A 73 -8.89 -9.38 45.95
CA ASN A 73 -10.16 -8.66 45.81
C ASN A 73 -10.52 -8.02 47.14
N ALA A 74 -11.26 -6.90 47.08
CA ALA A 74 -11.97 -6.30 48.20
C ALA A 74 -13.42 -6.08 47.80
N TYR A 75 -14.34 -6.51 48.60
CA TYR A 75 -15.79 -6.45 48.40
C TYR A 75 -16.40 -5.45 49.35
N PHE A 76 -17.13 -4.49 48.85
CA PHE A 76 -17.79 -3.46 49.63
C PHE A 76 -19.31 -3.66 49.62
N SER A 77 -19.96 -3.45 50.74
CA SER A 77 -21.41 -3.56 50.86
C SER A 77 -21.93 -2.63 51.94
N ASP A 78 -23.12 -2.12 51.74
CA ASP A 78 -23.90 -1.54 52.85
C ASP A 78 -24.26 -2.62 53.85
N TYR A 79 -24.41 -2.22 55.12
CA TYR A 79 -24.76 -3.14 56.18
C TYR A 79 -26.21 -3.65 56.02
N SER A 80 -26.33 -4.96 56.10
CA SER A 80 -27.55 -5.69 56.48
C SER A 80 -27.15 -7.05 57.08
N VAL A 81 -27.95 -7.59 57.94
CA VAL A 81 -27.67 -8.92 58.55
C VAL A 81 -27.47 -10.01 57.49
N SER A 82 -28.29 -9.97 56.41
CA SER A 82 -28.16 -10.93 55.31
C SER A 82 -26.87 -10.72 54.49
N ALA A 83 -26.50 -9.48 54.21
CA ALA A 83 -25.26 -9.17 53.48
C ALA A 83 -24.03 -9.60 54.28
N MET A 84 -23.97 -9.25 55.58
CA MET A 84 -22.87 -9.61 56.47
C MET A 84 -22.71 -11.13 56.54
N LYS A 85 -23.77 -11.91 56.80
CA LYS A 85 -23.70 -13.37 56.86
C LYS A 85 -23.17 -13.97 55.56
N LYS A 86 -23.65 -13.49 54.40
CA LYS A 86 -23.16 -13.92 53.08
C LYS A 86 -21.69 -13.61 52.90
N MET A 87 -21.23 -12.43 53.29
CA MET A 87 -19.85 -12.02 53.17
C MET A 87 -18.91 -12.81 54.09
N VAL A 88 -19.32 -13.06 55.33
CA VAL A 88 -18.56 -13.91 56.29
C VAL A 88 -18.44 -15.34 55.76
N LEU A 89 -19.52 -15.92 55.23
CA LEU A 89 -19.49 -17.26 54.64
C LEU A 89 -18.56 -17.36 53.42
N ALA A 90 -18.52 -16.29 52.62
CA ALA A 90 -17.74 -16.29 51.40
C ALA A 90 -16.25 -16.00 51.64
N ASN A 91 -15.91 -15.22 52.68
CA ASN A 91 -14.55 -14.67 52.87
C ASN A 91 -13.95 -14.97 54.26
N ASN A 92 -14.64 -15.72 55.11
CA ASN A 92 -14.29 -16.09 56.49
C ASN A 92 -14.27 -14.92 57.49
N ALA A 93 -14.00 -13.69 57.06
CA ALA A 93 -13.95 -12.51 57.90
C ALA A 93 -14.44 -11.29 57.12
N VAL A 94 -15.04 -10.33 57.84
CA VAL A 94 -15.54 -9.07 57.28
C VAL A 94 -15.20 -7.93 58.25
N THR A 95 -14.55 -6.91 57.80
CA THR A 95 -14.37 -5.68 58.61
C THR A 95 -15.63 -4.83 58.58
N LEU A 96 -15.86 -4.16 59.66
CA LEU A 96 -16.92 -3.13 59.79
C LEU A 96 -16.44 -1.97 60.67
N MET A 97 -17.05 -0.84 60.43
CA MET A 97 -16.85 0.33 61.27
C MET A 97 -18.09 0.55 62.13
N TYR A 98 -17.89 0.97 63.37
CA TYR A 98 -19.00 1.28 64.28
C TYR A 98 -18.62 2.37 65.28
N ASN A 99 -19.57 2.86 66.07
CA ASN A 99 -19.30 3.84 67.14
C ASN A 99 -19.07 3.14 68.46
N ALA A 100 -17.83 3.05 68.89
CA ALA A 100 -17.44 2.41 70.18
C ALA A 100 -17.50 3.42 71.30
N GLN A 101 -18.37 3.19 72.28
CA GLN A 101 -18.48 4.00 73.53
C GLN A 101 -18.64 3.07 74.74
N ASN A 102 -17.77 3.18 75.73
CA ASN A 102 -17.70 2.33 76.91
C ASN A 102 -19.03 2.24 77.67
N ARG A 103 -19.85 3.25 77.65
CA ARG A 103 -21.16 3.27 78.33
C ARG A 103 -22.14 2.22 77.79
N TYR A 104 -21.98 1.73 76.59
CA TYR A 104 -22.86 0.72 75.98
C TYR A 104 -22.22 -0.69 75.96
N TYR A 105 -20.98 -0.83 76.42
CA TYR A 105 -20.31 -2.10 76.59
C TYR A 105 -20.63 -2.77 77.87
N ASN A 106 -21.08 -4.02 77.81
CA ASN A 106 -21.32 -4.88 78.99
C ASN A 106 -20.08 -5.77 79.15
N ALA A 107 -19.26 -5.51 80.18
CA ALA A 107 -18.03 -6.27 80.44
C ALA A 107 -18.27 -7.71 80.86
N ASP A 108 -19.39 -7.97 81.60
CA ASP A 108 -19.70 -9.30 82.14
C ASP A 108 -20.06 -10.33 81.04
N THR A 109 -20.67 -9.85 79.98
CA THR A 109 -21.10 -10.65 78.82
C THR A 109 -20.29 -10.42 77.57
N ALA A 110 -19.35 -9.46 77.59
CA ALA A 110 -18.62 -8.97 76.48
C ALA A 110 -19.55 -8.55 75.29
N ALA A 111 -20.66 -7.87 75.62
CA ALA A 111 -21.67 -7.50 74.62
C ALA A 111 -21.75 -6.01 74.40
N TYR A 112 -21.94 -5.61 73.17
CA TYR A 112 -22.00 -4.19 72.75
C TYR A 112 -23.15 -3.91 71.77
N SER A 113 -23.85 -2.80 71.96
CA SER A 113 -24.73 -2.23 70.91
C SER A 113 -24.92 -0.71 71.09
N TYR A 114 -24.76 0.05 70.05
CA TYR A 114 -25.10 1.46 70.02
C TYR A 114 -26.57 1.67 69.66
N PRO A 115 -27.34 2.44 70.46
CA PRO A 115 -28.79 2.41 70.43
C PRO A 115 -29.48 3.14 69.30
N SER A 116 -28.74 3.95 68.52
CA SER A 116 -29.31 4.76 67.47
C SER A 116 -28.41 4.88 66.26
N SER A 117 -28.97 5.25 65.10
CA SER A 117 -28.17 5.50 63.90
C SER A 117 -27.30 6.76 64.09
N THR A 118 -26.05 6.64 63.74
CA THR A 118 -25.11 7.79 63.77
C THR A 118 -24.15 7.68 62.59
N LYS A 119 -23.66 8.83 62.13
CA LYS A 119 -22.57 8.96 61.17
C LYS A 119 -21.21 9.10 61.84
N SER A 120 -21.20 9.30 63.18
CA SER A 120 -19.96 9.36 63.94
C SER A 120 -19.44 7.97 64.21
N ILE A 121 -18.43 7.58 63.53
CA ILE A 121 -17.77 6.28 63.58
C ILE A 121 -16.35 6.49 64.10
N ASN A 122 -15.92 5.67 65.03
CA ASN A 122 -14.65 5.83 65.69
C ASN A 122 -13.85 4.52 65.90
N HIS A 123 -14.35 3.37 65.39
CA HIS A 123 -13.64 2.13 65.57
C HIS A 123 -13.89 1.16 64.43
N LEU A 124 -12.84 0.42 64.02
CA LEU A 124 -12.83 -0.62 63.01
C LEU A 124 -12.57 -1.99 63.64
N VAL A 125 -13.38 -2.98 63.34
CA VAL A 125 -13.26 -4.33 63.88
C VAL A 125 -13.53 -5.38 62.85
N THR A 126 -13.25 -6.67 63.18
CA THR A 126 -13.41 -7.80 62.27
C THR A 126 -14.45 -8.77 62.74
N VAL A 127 -15.53 -8.95 62.00
CA VAL A 127 -16.53 -10.00 62.23
C VAL A 127 -15.98 -11.31 61.68
N VAL A 128 -15.98 -12.34 62.53
CA VAL A 128 -15.48 -13.69 62.21
C VAL A 128 -16.56 -14.76 62.25
N GLY A 129 -17.77 -14.41 62.73
CA GLY A 129 -18.91 -15.31 62.85
C GLY A 129 -20.12 -14.60 63.41
N TRP A 130 -21.09 -15.36 63.78
CA TRP A 130 -22.32 -14.88 64.42
C TRP A 130 -23.01 -15.96 65.28
N ASP A 131 -23.90 -15.53 66.22
CA ASP A 131 -24.75 -16.33 66.95
C ASP A 131 -26.20 -15.80 66.92
N ASP A 132 -27.11 -16.48 66.21
CA ASP A 132 -28.52 -16.09 66.09
C ASP A 132 -29.31 -16.17 67.39
N ASN A 133 -28.83 -16.94 68.33
CA ASN A 133 -29.47 -17.14 69.62
C ASN A 133 -28.85 -16.33 70.78
N TYR A 134 -27.88 -15.48 70.49
CA TYR A 134 -27.26 -14.64 71.51
C TYR A 134 -28.28 -13.68 72.10
N SER A 135 -28.59 -13.89 73.38
CA SER A 135 -29.74 -13.23 74.02
C SER A 135 -29.62 -11.72 74.10
N ALA A 136 -30.68 -11.01 73.73
CA ALA A 136 -30.85 -9.58 73.94
C ALA A 136 -30.58 -9.10 75.36
N LYS A 137 -30.81 -9.95 76.38
CA LYS A 137 -30.56 -9.66 77.81
C LYS A 137 -29.07 -9.47 78.13
N ASN A 138 -28.17 -9.91 77.28
CA ASN A 138 -26.72 -9.78 77.46
C ASN A 138 -26.23 -8.39 77.22
N PHE A 139 -27.00 -7.55 76.51
CA PHE A 139 -26.65 -6.14 76.22
C PHE A 139 -27.10 -5.20 77.34
N LYS A 140 -26.43 -4.08 77.49
CA LYS A 140 -26.87 -3.06 78.44
C LYS A 140 -28.26 -2.51 78.11
N THR A 141 -29.09 -2.26 79.13
CA THR A 141 -30.42 -1.68 78.94
C THR A 141 -30.37 -0.35 78.09
N ALA A 142 -29.33 0.45 78.31
CA ALA A 142 -29.12 1.68 77.54
C ALA A 142 -28.88 1.45 76.07
N SER A 143 -28.61 0.20 75.63
CA SER A 143 -28.40 -0.14 74.22
C SER A 143 -29.69 -0.42 73.44
N ASN A 144 -30.84 -0.52 74.11
CA ASN A 144 -32.17 -0.70 73.53
C ASN A 144 -32.30 -1.96 72.62
N VAL A 145 -31.55 -3.03 72.90
CA VAL A 145 -31.63 -4.27 72.13
C VAL A 145 -32.88 -5.06 72.49
N THR A 146 -33.70 -5.36 71.51
CA THR A 146 -35.02 -6.00 71.69
C THR A 146 -35.14 -7.41 71.10
N ALA A 147 -34.22 -7.82 70.27
CA ALA A 147 -34.19 -9.12 69.59
C ALA A 147 -32.83 -9.81 69.79
N ASP A 148 -32.82 -11.12 69.85
CA ASP A 148 -31.65 -11.94 69.94
C ASP A 148 -30.84 -11.90 68.63
N GLY A 149 -29.56 -12.20 68.74
CA GLY A 149 -28.61 -12.25 67.60
C GLY A 149 -27.47 -11.26 67.75
N ALA A 150 -26.28 -11.79 67.56
CA ALA A 150 -25.04 -10.99 67.61
C ALA A 150 -23.97 -11.47 66.63
N TRP A 151 -23.14 -10.55 66.23
CA TRP A 151 -21.87 -10.82 65.52
C TRP A 151 -20.82 -11.21 66.54
N ILE A 152 -19.99 -12.23 66.23
CA ILE A 152 -18.77 -12.59 66.94
C ILE A 152 -17.66 -11.74 66.29
N VAL A 153 -17.09 -10.77 67.05
CA VAL A 153 -16.20 -9.75 66.57
C VAL A 153 -14.84 -9.88 67.24
N LYS A 154 -13.78 -9.95 66.44
CA LYS A 154 -12.41 -9.84 66.89
C LYS A 154 -12.04 -8.35 67.00
N ASN A 155 -11.59 -7.93 68.17
CA ASN A 155 -11.11 -6.57 68.44
C ASN A 155 -9.57 -6.51 68.32
N SER A 156 -9.02 -5.30 68.25
CA SER A 156 -7.57 -5.02 68.21
C SER A 156 -6.99 -4.61 69.60
N TRP A 157 -7.75 -4.74 70.71
CA TRP A 157 -7.35 -4.27 72.02
C TRP A 157 -6.68 -5.33 72.90
N GLY A 158 -6.10 -6.36 72.26
CA GLY A 158 -5.40 -7.43 72.95
C GLY A 158 -6.32 -8.56 73.53
N GLU A 159 -5.71 -9.67 73.87
CA GLU A 159 -6.43 -10.89 74.37
C GLU A 159 -7.02 -10.70 75.72
N ASN A 160 -6.50 -9.74 76.52
CA ASN A 160 -7.03 -9.48 77.86
C ASN A 160 -8.34 -8.67 77.87
N TRP A 161 -8.74 -8.11 76.72
CA TRP A 161 -9.96 -7.35 76.54
C TRP A 161 -11.12 -8.29 76.10
N GLY A 162 -12.30 -8.02 76.60
CA GLY A 162 -13.51 -8.79 76.25
C GLY A 162 -13.41 -10.26 76.57
N LYS A 163 -13.72 -11.11 75.61
CA LYS A 163 -13.66 -12.57 75.76
C LYS A 163 -12.49 -13.10 74.89
N ASN A 164 -11.29 -13.08 75.44
CA ASN A 164 -10.05 -13.42 74.74
C ASN A 164 -9.85 -12.62 73.51
N GLY A 165 -10.04 -11.27 73.55
CA GLY A 165 -9.94 -10.35 72.43
C GLY A 165 -11.21 -10.30 71.55
N TYR A 166 -12.26 -11.01 71.91
CA TYR A 166 -13.53 -11.03 71.16
C TYR A 166 -14.65 -10.39 71.96
N PHE A 167 -15.69 -9.92 71.26
CA PHE A 167 -16.95 -9.47 71.85
C PHE A 167 -18.14 -9.76 70.93
N TYR A 168 -19.34 -9.57 71.46
CA TYR A 168 -20.58 -9.71 70.71
C TYR A 168 -21.18 -8.38 70.35
N LEU A 169 -21.34 -8.10 69.05
CA LEU A 169 -21.96 -6.87 68.54
C LEU A 169 -23.40 -7.22 68.12
N SER A 170 -24.39 -6.53 68.68
CA SER A 170 -25.79 -6.75 68.31
C SER A 170 -26.05 -6.57 66.80
N TYR A 171 -26.92 -7.42 66.22
CA TYR A 171 -27.47 -7.13 64.88
C TYR A 171 -28.25 -5.84 64.84
N GLN A 172 -28.74 -5.35 65.94
CA GLN A 172 -29.48 -4.08 66.07
C GLN A 172 -28.62 -2.89 66.38
N ASP A 173 -27.28 -3.00 66.33
CA ASP A 173 -26.39 -1.87 66.49
C ASP A 173 -26.65 -0.82 65.40
N GLY A 174 -27.04 0.38 65.82
CA GLY A 174 -27.45 1.46 64.93
C GLY A 174 -26.28 2.21 64.27
N SER A 175 -25.05 1.90 64.65
CA SER A 175 -23.87 2.59 64.17
C SER A 175 -23.07 1.81 63.14
N ILE A 176 -23.39 0.54 62.88
CA ILE A 176 -22.67 -0.26 61.91
C ILE A 176 -22.76 0.40 60.55
N ASN A 177 -21.61 0.62 59.96
CA ASN A 177 -21.45 1.22 58.63
C ASN A 177 -20.40 0.46 57.83
N ASN A 178 -20.54 0.46 56.54
CA ASN A 178 -19.64 -0.15 55.54
C ASN A 178 -19.16 -1.57 55.94
N LEU A 179 -19.34 -2.51 55.06
CA LEU A 179 -18.78 -3.81 55.17
C LEU A 179 -17.68 -3.98 54.14
N VAL A 180 -16.50 -4.42 54.56
CA VAL A 180 -15.42 -4.75 53.66
C VAL A 180 -14.95 -6.17 53.92
N ALA A 181 -14.99 -7.01 52.91
CA ALA A 181 -14.37 -8.33 52.93
C ALA A 181 -13.21 -8.36 51.91
N ALA A 182 -12.13 -9.00 52.27
CA ALA A 182 -10.97 -9.11 51.40
C ALA A 182 -10.63 -10.57 51.11
N SER A 183 -10.13 -10.84 49.91
CA SER A 183 -9.42 -12.07 49.58
C SER A 183 -8.00 -11.79 49.23
N ALA A 184 -7.06 -12.61 49.70
CA ALA A 184 -5.64 -12.46 49.50
C ALA A 184 -5.03 -13.72 48.86
N THR A 185 -3.83 -13.60 48.36
CA THR A 185 -2.99 -14.69 47.86
C THR A 185 -1.58 -14.56 48.40
N ASN A 186 -0.96 -15.68 48.75
CA ASN A 186 0.45 -15.66 49.20
C ASN A 186 1.44 -15.43 48.07
N GLN A 187 1.07 -15.82 46.84
CA GLN A 187 1.91 -15.59 45.64
C GLN A 187 1.03 -15.15 44.50
N PRO A 188 1.19 -13.92 44.02
CA PRO A 188 0.56 -13.48 42.79
C PRO A 188 0.99 -14.36 41.61
N LYS A 189 0.07 -14.74 40.76
CA LYS A 189 0.36 -15.49 39.53
C LYS A 189 1.21 -14.67 38.55
N TYR A 190 1.05 -13.37 38.58
CA TYR A 190 1.79 -12.40 37.79
C TYR A 190 2.74 -11.61 38.69
N THR A 191 3.88 -11.17 38.18
CA THR A 191 4.96 -10.59 39.01
C THR A 191 5.03 -9.08 38.93
N ASN A 192 4.36 -8.49 37.96
CA ASN A 192 4.36 -7.04 37.76
C ASN A 192 2.93 -6.52 37.89
N ASN A 193 2.76 -5.41 38.62
CA ASN A 193 1.52 -4.69 38.75
C ASN A 193 1.71 -3.27 38.18
N TYR A 194 1.04 -2.96 37.06
CA TYR A 194 1.06 -1.65 36.44
C TYR A 194 -0.18 -0.85 36.86
N PHE A 195 0.02 0.30 37.43
CA PHE A 195 -1.03 1.21 37.90
C PHE A 195 -0.54 2.65 37.90
N TYR A 196 -1.48 3.58 37.98
CA TYR A 196 -1.23 5.01 38.17
C TYR A 196 -1.95 5.57 39.38
N ASP A 197 -2.79 4.77 40.02
CA ASP A 197 -3.58 5.12 41.18
C ASP A 197 -2.83 4.73 42.46
N GLY A 198 -1.83 5.54 42.82
CA GLY A 198 -0.97 5.28 44.01
C GLY A 198 -1.54 5.77 45.34
N THR A 199 -2.54 6.66 45.33
CA THR A 199 -3.18 7.16 46.55
C THR A 199 -4.44 6.36 46.94
N CYS A 200 -4.90 6.56 48.19
CA CYS A 200 -6.10 5.92 48.70
C CYS A 200 -7.37 6.81 48.59
N GLY A 201 -7.31 7.99 48.02
CA GLY A 201 -8.45 8.89 47.91
C GLY A 201 -9.68 8.24 47.27
N LEU A 202 -10.85 8.41 47.87
CA LEU A 202 -12.09 7.80 47.41
C LEU A 202 -12.95 8.79 46.64
N SER A 203 -12.87 8.72 45.32
CA SER A 203 -13.76 9.41 44.40
C SER A 203 -14.33 8.43 43.37
N ALA A 204 -15.54 8.71 42.87
CA ALA A 204 -16.16 7.87 41.84
C ALA A 204 -16.91 8.72 40.82
N LEU A 205 -16.80 8.35 39.56
CA LEU A 205 -17.46 8.98 38.44
C LEU A 205 -18.47 8.08 37.77
N ALA A 206 -19.52 8.69 37.20
CA ALA A 206 -20.52 7.98 36.42
C ALA A 206 -19.95 7.56 35.06
N MET A 207 -20.18 6.29 34.68
CA MET A 207 -19.87 5.69 33.41
C MET A 207 -21.17 5.16 32.82
N TYR A 208 -21.76 5.86 31.87
CA TYR A 208 -23.04 5.49 31.27
C TYR A 208 -22.87 4.33 30.28
N ALA A 209 -23.99 3.75 29.82
CA ALA A 209 -23.97 2.66 28.86
C ALA A 209 -23.21 3.05 27.58
N GLY A 210 -22.22 2.24 27.21
CA GLY A 210 -21.36 2.51 26.04
C GLY A 210 -20.18 3.43 26.28
N ASP A 211 -20.09 4.13 27.40
CA ASP A 211 -18.91 4.90 27.79
C ASP A 211 -17.71 3.97 28.00
N LYS A 212 -16.52 4.52 27.79
CA LYS A 212 -15.27 3.77 27.97
C LYS A 212 -14.30 4.56 28.83
N ILE A 213 -13.49 3.79 29.54
CA ILE A 213 -12.32 4.29 30.26
C ILE A 213 -11.11 3.48 29.81
N ALA A 214 -9.92 4.04 29.90
CA ALA A 214 -8.71 3.33 29.53
C ALA A 214 -7.51 3.79 30.35
N SER A 215 -6.56 2.85 30.57
CA SER A 215 -5.21 3.16 31.02
C SER A 215 -4.20 2.67 29.99
N VAL A 216 -3.18 3.48 29.73
CA VAL A 216 -2.07 3.20 28.82
C VAL A 216 -0.81 2.94 29.62
N PHE A 217 -0.24 1.77 29.45
CA PHE A 217 0.97 1.34 30.14
C PHE A 217 2.12 1.10 29.15
N ARG A 218 3.33 1.09 29.65
CA ARG A 218 4.53 0.72 28.88
C ARG A 218 5.20 -0.47 29.56
N ALA A 219 5.39 -1.57 28.83
CA ALA A 219 6.09 -2.76 29.33
C ALA A 219 7.52 -2.41 29.71
N SER A 220 7.90 -2.64 30.96
CA SER A 220 9.17 -2.22 31.55
C SER A 220 10.19 -3.34 31.68
N ALA A 221 9.82 -4.60 31.34
CA ALA A 221 10.71 -5.74 31.46
C ALA A 221 12.09 -5.48 30.83
N GLY A 222 13.14 -5.57 31.63
CA GLY A 222 14.52 -5.27 31.22
C GLY A 222 15.10 -6.32 30.25
N ASN A 223 16.27 -6.01 29.66
CA ASN A 223 17.10 -6.93 28.90
C ASN A 223 16.43 -7.62 27.68
N GLY A 224 15.51 -6.93 26.99
CA GLY A 224 14.86 -7.47 25.80
C GLY A 224 13.78 -8.50 26.06
N LYS A 225 13.42 -8.77 27.31
CA LYS A 225 12.39 -9.74 27.67
C LYS A 225 10.98 -9.23 27.32
N ALA A 226 10.07 -10.14 26.99
CA ALA A 226 8.66 -9.83 26.80
C ALA A 226 7.90 -9.98 28.11
N GLU A 227 6.68 -9.47 28.14
CA GLU A 227 5.72 -9.67 29.21
C GLU A 227 4.47 -10.38 28.72
N LYS A 228 3.79 -11.03 29.64
CA LYS A 228 2.49 -11.69 29.39
C LYS A 228 1.47 -11.11 30.35
N LEU A 229 0.54 -10.30 29.83
CA LEU A 229 -0.60 -9.77 30.56
C LEU A 229 -1.69 -10.85 30.66
N GLY A 230 -2.24 -11.10 31.84
CA GLY A 230 -3.28 -12.11 32.00
C GLY A 230 -4.31 -11.80 33.07
N GLU A 231 -4.14 -10.70 33.83
CA GLU A 231 -5.15 -10.23 34.79
C GLU A 231 -5.30 -8.71 34.68
N VAL A 232 -6.51 -8.25 34.98
CA VAL A 232 -6.84 -6.84 35.13
C VAL A 232 -7.61 -6.62 36.41
N THR A 233 -7.28 -5.58 37.17
CA THR A 233 -8.05 -5.16 38.34
C THR A 233 -8.89 -3.93 38.01
N LEU A 234 -10.16 -3.99 38.35
CA LEU A 234 -11.15 -2.94 38.17
C LEU A 234 -11.79 -2.59 39.53
N ALA A 235 -12.22 -1.33 39.68
CA ALA A 235 -12.80 -0.87 40.94
C ALA A 235 -14.08 -0.05 40.70
N ALA A 236 -15.21 -0.47 41.32
CA ALA A 236 -16.47 0.24 41.18
C ALA A 236 -17.27 0.24 42.49
N LEU A 237 -18.02 1.33 42.72
CA LEU A 237 -18.93 1.50 43.85
C LEU A 237 -20.29 0.80 43.63
N THR A 238 -20.65 0.51 42.39
CA THR A 238 -21.90 -0.14 42.01
C THR A 238 -21.73 -1.66 41.91
N THR A 239 -22.83 -2.39 42.07
CA THR A 239 -22.90 -3.85 41.97
C THR A 239 -23.46 -4.31 40.63
N ASN A 240 -23.29 -5.59 40.28
CA ASN A 240 -23.79 -6.23 39.05
C ASN A 240 -23.32 -5.56 37.77
N ASN A 241 -22.11 -5.03 37.78
CA ASN A 241 -21.52 -4.38 36.63
C ASN A 241 -21.15 -5.38 35.53
N THR A 242 -21.37 -4.99 34.28
CA THR A 242 -20.92 -5.77 33.11
C THR A 242 -20.01 -4.90 32.25
N TYR A 243 -18.78 -5.40 32.02
CA TYR A 243 -17.77 -4.73 31.23
C TYR A 243 -17.46 -5.52 29.97
N LYS A 244 -17.07 -4.81 28.89
CA LYS A 244 -16.29 -5.37 27.79
C LYS A 244 -14.88 -4.79 27.85
N VAL A 245 -13.89 -5.67 27.93
CA VAL A 245 -12.48 -5.31 28.03
C VAL A 245 -11.75 -5.67 26.74
N GLN A 246 -11.07 -4.70 26.15
CA GLN A 246 -10.17 -4.89 25.01
C GLN A 246 -8.77 -4.41 25.39
N VAL A 247 -7.76 -5.21 25.02
CA VAL A 247 -6.36 -4.82 25.13
C VAL A 247 -5.87 -4.41 23.74
N TYR A 248 -5.24 -3.25 23.64
CA TYR A 248 -4.55 -2.84 22.43
C TYR A 248 -3.04 -2.85 22.67
N THR A 249 -2.28 -3.45 21.77
CA THR A 249 -0.83 -3.56 21.86
C THR A 249 -0.15 -2.74 20.77
N ASN A 250 1.10 -2.31 21.00
CA ASN A 250 1.87 -1.49 20.08
C ASN A 250 1.12 -0.23 19.65
N LEU A 251 0.75 0.59 20.62
CA LEU A 251 0.08 1.87 20.35
C LEU A 251 0.96 2.76 19.45
N LYS A 252 0.34 3.36 18.46
CA LYS A 252 0.97 4.27 17.50
C LYS A 252 0.93 5.73 17.96
N ASN A 253 -0.07 6.04 18.79
CA ASN A 253 -0.30 7.36 19.37
C ASN A 253 -0.64 7.19 20.86
N ALA A 254 0.17 7.77 21.73
CA ALA A 254 -0.06 7.70 23.17
C ALA A 254 -1.33 8.43 23.64
N LYS A 255 -1.84 9.38 22.84
CA LYS A 255 -3.09 10.10 23.12
C LYS A 255 -4.35 9.39 22.60
N ASP A 256 -4.22 8.26 21.93
CA ASP A 256 -5.34 7.42 21.51
C ASP A 256 -5.12 5.98 21.99
N PRO A 257 -5.80 5.58 23.06
CA PRO A 257 -5.67 4.24 23.64
C PRO A 257 -6.14 3.11 22.69
N THR A 258 -6.76 3.44 21.56
CA THR A 258 -7.21 2.46 20.55
C THR A 258 -6.32 2.42 19.30
N SER A 259 -5.26 3.23 19.23
CA SER A 259 -4.36 3.34 18.07
C SER A 259 -3.50 2.09 17.79
N GLY A 260 -3.52 1.12 18.70
CA GLY A 260 -2.76 -0.13 18.60
C GLY A 260 -3.49 -1.25 17.88
N THR A 261 -2.89 -2.44 17.96
CA THR A 261 -3.51 -3.68 17.47
C THR A 261 -4.39 -4.30 18.56
N PRO A 262 -5.69 -4.54 18.31
CA PRO A 262 -6.55 -5.22 19.28
C PRO A 262 -6.09 -6.67 19.49
N ALA A 263 -5.89 -7.06 20.73
CA ALA A 263 -5.43 -8.40 21.08
C ALA A 263 -6.53 -9.47 20.88
N TYR A 264 -7.78 -9.08 21.08
CA TYR A 264 -8.92 -9.99 20.96
C TYR A 264 -9.75 -9.64 19.72
N ALA A 265 -10.26 -10.66 19.04
CA ALA A 265 -11.20 -10.47 17.92
C ALA A 265 -12.54 -9.89 18.40
N THR A 266 -12.95 -10.28 19.62
CA THR A 266 -14.12 -9.76 20.34
C THR A 266 -13.68 -9.39 21.74
N PRO A 267 -14.05 -8.21 22.28
CA PRO A 267 -13.72 -7.82 23.64
C PRO A 267 -14.20 -8.83 24.67
N VAL A 268 -13.42 -9.06 25.72
CA VAL A 268 -13.71 -10.00 26.79
C VAL A 268 -14.82 -9.43 27.68
N THR A 269 -15.85 -10.21 27.96
CA THR A 269 -16.93 -9.81 28.87
C THR A 269 -16.56 -10.18 30.29
N LEU A 270 -16.53 -9.20 31.20
CA LEU A 270 -16.30 -9.38 32.62
C LEU A 270 -17.55 -8.97 33.40
N ARG A 271 -17.82 -9.67 34.52
CA ARG A 271 -18.95 -9.39 35.43
C ARG A 271 -18.43 -9.12 36.82
N GLN A 272 -18.78 -8.00 37.38
CA GLN A 272 -18.46 -7.62 38.76
C GLN A 272 -19.77 -7.64 39.57
N PRO A 273 -20.03 -8.69 40.34
CA PRO A 273 -21.30 -8.84 41.09
C PRO A 273 -21.38 -7.91 42.31
N MET A 274 -20.24 -7.62 42.95
CA MET A 274 -20.14 -6.81 44.15
C MET A 274 -19.45 -5.48 43.88
N ALA A 275 -19.76 -4.44 44.64
CA ALA A 275 -18.95 -3.25 44.69
C ALA A 275 -17.57 -3.57 45.26
N GLY A 276 -16.57 -2.71 44.93
CA GLY A 276 -15.21 -2.85 45.45
C GLY A 276 -14.18 -3.07 44.37
N ILE A 277 -13.06 -3.66 44.71
CA ILE A 277 -11.90 -3.94 43.91
C ILE A 277 -11.92 -5.41 43.50
N MET A 278 -11.93 -5.69 42.18
CA MET A 278 -11.94 -7.08 41.71
C MET A 278 -10.91 -7.30 40.62
N THR A 279 -10.16 -8.40 40.79
CA THR A 279 -9.16 -8.86 39.80
C THR A 279 -9.77 -9.98 38.95
N PHE A 280 -9.69 -9.77 37.62
CA PHE A 280 -10.26 -10.64 36.61
C PHE A 280 -9.20 -11.29 35.76
N GLN A 281 -9.32 -12.58 35.52
CA GLN A 281 -8.53 -13.29 34.52
C GLN A 281 -9.00 -12.87 33.12
N ILE A 282 -8.07 -12.59 32.25
CA ILE A 282 -8.31 -12.36 30.83
C ILE A 282 -7.45 -13.31 29.99
N PRO A 283 -7.81 -13.61 28.73
CA PRO A 283 -6.92 -14.37 27.85
C PRO A 283 -5.56 -13.69 27.75
N GLU A 284 -4.50 -14.48 27.90
CA GLU A 284 -3.13 -13.96 27.99
C GLU A 284 -2.71 -13.21 26.71
N VAL A 285 -2.09 -12.06 26.87
CA VAL A 285 -1.59 -11.20 25.79
C VAL A 285 -0.08 -11.03 25.90
N LEU A 286 0.65 -11.36 24.84
CA LEU A 286 2.08 -11.11 24.74
C LEU A 286 2.35 -9.64 24.41
N ILE A 287 3.21 -9.01 25.18
CA ILE A 287 3.60 -7.61 25.07
C ILE A 287 5.12 -7.55 24.89
N SER A 288 5.58 -6.90 23.81
CA SER A 288 7.00 -6.69 23.56
C SER A 288 7.58 -5.67 24.56
N GLN A 289 8.83 -5.86 24.94
CA GLN A 289 9.55 -4.90 25.77
C GLN A 289 9.48 -3.47 25.19
N GLY A 290 9.25 -2.51 26.08
CA GLY A 290 9.24 -1.10 25.75
C GLY A 290 8.06 -0.65 24.87
N SER A 291 7.16 -1.57 24.48
CA SER A 291 5.96 -1.21 23.77
C SER A 291 4.87 -0.68 24.71
N SER A 292 4.13 0.33 24.23
CA SER A 292 2.94 0.81 24.92
C SER A 292 1.74 -0.08 24.60
N TYR A 293 0.92 -0.34 25.59
CA TYR A 293 -0.34 -1.07 25.48
C TYR A 293 -1.42 -0.39 26.31
N SER A 294 -2.68 -0.61 25.98
CA SER A 294 -3.81 -0.06 26.72
C SER A 294 -4.79 -1.15 27.13
N ILE A 295 -5.45 -0.91 28.24
CA ILE A 295 -6.65 -1.64 28.68
C ILE A 295 -7.82 -0.70 28.51
N VAL A 296 -8.74 -1.04 27.62
CA VAL A 296 -9.96 -0.29 27.34
C VAL A 296 -11.13 -1.02 27.93
N VAL A 297 -11.83 -0.39 28.87
CA VAL A 297 -12.99 -0.94 29.59
C VAL A 297 -14.24 -0.20 29.14
N THR A 298 -15.22 -0.90 28.61
CA THR A 298 -16.52 -0.34 28.18
C THR A 298 -17.61 -0.77 29.14
N ASN A 299 -18.48 0.15 29.57
CA ASN A 299 -19.72 -0.23 30.23
C ASN A 299 -20.64 -0.93 29.23
N ALA A 300 -20.77 -2.22 29.34
CA ALA A 300 -21.58 -3.08 28.47
C ALA A 300 -22.97 -3.38 28.99
N GLY A 301 -23.29 -2.88 30.20
CA GLY A 301 -24.61 -2.95 30.81
C GLY A 301 -25.48 -1.74 30.45
N ASN A 302 -26.75 -1.80 30.83
CA ASN A 302 -27.69 -0.69 30.69
C ASN A 302 -27.69 0.27 31.89
N ALA A 303 -27.15 -0.18 33.03
CA ALA A 303 -27.08 0.59 34.26
C ALA A 303 -25.83 1.49 34.27
N THR A 304 -25.92 2.64 34.93
CA THR A 304 -24.78 3.49 35.19
C THR A 304 -23.83 2.85 36.17
N ILE A 305 -22.57 2.76 35.86
CA ILE A 305 -21.52 2.29 36.77
C ILE A 305 -20.90 3.53 37.45
N LYS A 306 -20.82 3.53 38.76
CA LYS A 306 -19.98 4.47 39.50
C LYS A 306 -18.60 3.85 39.64
N TYR A 307 -17.68 4.27 38.80
CA TYR A 307 -16.32 3.74 38.72
C TYR A 307 -15.39 4.55 39.61
N TYR A 308 -14.59 3.86 40.45
CA TYR A 308 -13.63 4.56 41.29
C TYR A 308 -12.49 5.20 40.45
N VAL A 309 -12.20 6.43 40.83
CA VAL A 309 -11.12 7.22 40.25
C VAL A 309 -10.19 7.72 41.35
N GLU A 310 -8.98 8.04 40.96
CA GLU A 310 -8.07 8.82 41.74
C GLU A 310 -8.14 10.27 41.27
N ALA A 311 -8.32 11.16 42.21
CA ALA A 311 -8.36 12.61 42.01
C ALA A 311 -7.95 13.26 43.34
N GLU A 312 -7.68 14.54 43.32
CA GLU A 312 -7.44 15.28 44.53
C GLU A 312 -8.65 15.21 45.48
N VAL A 313 -8.43 14.73 46.70
CA VAL A 313 -9.48 14.56 47.71
C VAL A 313 -8.99 15.06 49.08
N SER A 314 -9.80 15.89 49.74
CA SER A 314 -9.58 16.30 51.13
C SER A 314 -10.67 15.73 52.02
N TYR A 315 -10.29 15.06 53.11
CA TYR A 315 -11.18 14.54 54.13
C TYR A 315 -11.24 15.39 55.39
N GLY A 316 -10.55 16.54 55.41
CA GLY A 316 -10.47 17.42 56.57
C GLY A 316 -9.38 16.99 57.58
N TRP A 317 -8.95 15.74 57.56
CA TRP A 317 -7.87 15.20 58.40
C TRP A 317 -6.67 14.71 57.53
N CYS A 318 -6.87 14.50 56.25
CA CYS A 318 -5.80 14.23 55.26
C CYS A 318 -6.21 14.69 53.88
N GLU A 319 -5.21 15.01 53.08
CA GLU A 319 -5.35 15.36 51.68
C GLU A 319 -4.61 14.38 50.79
N PHE A 320 -5.22 13.99 49.69
CA PHE A 320 -4.61 13.16 48.67
C PHE A 320 -4.43 13.98 47.41
N GLU A 321 -3.18 14.23 47.03
CA GLU A 321 -2.79 14.93 45.83
C GLU A 321 -2.09 13.95 44.84
N PRO A 322 -2.84 13.34 43.92
CA PRO A 322 -2.25 12.41 42.99
C PRO A 322 -1.43 13.13 41.91
N SER A 323 -0.33 12.50 41.49
CA SER A 323 0.46 12.93 40.34
C SER A 323 -0.14 12.34 39.07
N ILE A 324 -0.97 13.10 38.34
CA ILE A 324 -1.65 12.65 37.13
C ILE A 324 -0.97 13.23 35.90
N LEU A 325 -0.40 12.35 35.06
CA LEU A 325 0.34 12.71 33.87
C LEU A 325 -0.47 12.45 32.60
N SER A 326 -0.30 13.32 31.60
CA SER A 326 -0.93 13.17 30.28
C SER A 326 -0.48 11.85 29.61
N GLY A 327 -1.40 11.21 28.92
CA GLY A 327 -1.16 9.97 28.20
C GLY A 327 -1.28 8.68 29.04
N GLN A 328 -1.68 8.76 30.30
CA GLN A 328 -1.79 7.62 31.20
C GLN A 328 -3.21 7.07 31.33
N SER A 329 -4.19 7.95 31.48
CA SER A 329 -5.58 7.60 31.76
C SER A 329 -6.53 8.37 30.86
N PHE A 330 -7.60 7.74 30.39
CA PHE A 330 -8.49 8.32 29.38
C PHE A 330 -9.95 8.01 29.66
N ARG A 331 -10.82 8.94 29.23
CA ARG A 331 -12.26 8.79 29.18
C ARG A 331 -12.78 8.91 27.75
N TYR A 332 -13.77 8.10 27.39
CA TYR A 332 -14.54 8.23 26.16
C TYR A 332 -16.02 8.29 26.49
N LEU A 333 -16.63 9.41 26.20
CA LEU A 333 -18.07 9.57 26.34
C LEU A 333 -18.76 9.16 25.04
N ASN A 334 -19.64 8.17 25.14
CA ASN A 334 -20.35 7.65 23.97
C ASN A 334 -21.22 8.69 23.24
N SER A 335 -21.63 9.74 23.97
CA SER A 335 -22.37 10.90 23.44
C SER A 335 -21.52 11.83 22.59
N GLN A 336 -20.22 11.96 22.90
CA GLN A 336 -19.27 12.86 22.21
C GLN A 336 -18.42 12.14 21.18
N LYS A 337 -18.26 10.81 21.34
CA LYS A 337 -17.45 9.93 20.46
C LYS A 337 -15.97 10.32 20.37
N GLU A 338 -15.42 10.87 21.42
CA GLU A 338 -14.04 11.33 21.48
C GLU A 338 -13.36 10.85 22.77
N TRP A 339 -12.03 10.62 22.69
CA TRP A 339 -11.19 10.33 23.83
C TRP A 339 -10.71 11.63 24.48
N GLU A 340 -10.86 11.73 25.78
CA GLU A 340 -10.33 12.83 26.60
C GLU A 340 -9.24 12.28 27.51
N ASP A 341 -8.11 12.99 27.59
CA ASP A 341 -7.02 12.66 28.52
C ASP A 341 -7.43 12.98 29.96
N GLY A 342 -7.20 12.05 30.88
CA GLY A 342 -7.51 12.21 32.29
C GLY A 342 -6.81 13.41 32.91
N ALA A 343 -5.59 13.74 32.47
CA ALA A 343 -4.84 14.90 32.96
C ALA A 343 -5.49 16.26 32.58
N ASP A 344 -6.27 16.29 31.51
CA ASP A 344 -6.93 17.50 31.02
C ASP A 344 -8.37 17.65 31.58
N LEU A 345 -8.86 16.66 32.34
CA LEU A 345 -10.21 16.69 32.90
C LEU A 345 -10.30 17.60 34.11
N VAL A 346 -11.36 18.40 34.14
CA VAL A 346 -11.71 19.27 35.28
C VAL A 346 -13.08 18.87 35.81
N LEU A 347 -13.14 18.52 37.08
CA LEU A 347 -14.39 18.26 37.80
C LEU A 347 -14.75 19.45 38.65
N SER A 348 -15.76 20.22 38.24
CA SER A 348 -16.30 21.32 39.04
C SER A 348 -17.20 20.76 40.13
N THR A 349 -16.84 20.99 41.38
CA THR A 349 -17.65 20.72 42.54
C THR A 349 -18.32 22.02 43.03
N LYS A 350 -19.18 21.92 44.05
CA LYS A 350 -19.79 23.12 44.65
C LYS A 350 -18.79 24.03 45.38
N THR A 351 -17.63 23.52 45.73
CA THR A 351 -16.65 24.21 46.56
C THR A 351 -15.33 24.51 45.86
N ARG A 352 -14.94 23.70 44.88
CA ARG A 352 -13.70 23.87 44.12
C ARG A 352 -13.71 23.07 42.81
N ASP A 353 -12.79 23.40 41.92
CA ASP A 353 -12.44 22.58 40.76
C ASP A 353 -11.34 21.55 41.13
N ILE A 354 -11.49 20.32 40.67
CA ILE A 354 -10.52 19.25 40.81
C ILE A 354 -9.91 19.01 39.43
N TYR A 355 -8.59 19.07 39.34
CA TYR A 355 -7.84 18.96 38.09
C TYR A 355 -7.19 17.57 37.97
N GLY A 356 -7.42 16.93 36.85
CA GLY A 356 -6.88 15.62 36.57
C GLY A 356 -7.63 14.48 37.25
N ILE A 357 -7.72 13.35 36.53
CA ILE A 357 -8.40 12.14 37.00
C ILE A 357 -7.69 10.91 36.45
N THR A 358 -7.39 9.96 37.33
CA THR A 358 -6.93 8.63 36.93
C THR A 358 -7.99 7.57 37.23
N TYR A 359 -8.38 6.81 36.21
CA TYR A 359 -9.26 5.64 36.39
C TYR A 359 -8.49 4.48 36.99
N ARG A 360 -9.03 3.84 38.04
CA ARG A 360 -8.38 2.76 38.79
C ARG A 360 -8.42 1.46 37.99
N ILE A 361 -7.57 1.37 36.98
CA ILE A 361 -7.34 0.15 36.17
C ILE A 361 -5.92 -0.30 36.41
N LYS A 362 -5.75 -1.58 36.86
CA LYS A 362 -4.43 -2.17 37.03
C LYS A 362 -4.22 -3.32 36.05
N ALA A 363 -2.99 -3.48 35.60
CA ALA A 363 -2.57 -4.54 34.67
C ALA A 363 -1.56 -5.46 35.37
N HIS A 364 -1.85 -6.74 35.41
CA HIS A 364 -0.92 -7.72 36.02
C HIS A 364 -0.25 -8.54 34.93
N THR A 365 1.07 -8.42 34.86
CA THR A 365 1.89 -9.10 33.85
C THR A 365 2.94 -10.01 34.51
N LYS A 366 3.40 -10.98 33.74
CA LYS A 366 4.54 -11.82 34.09
C LYS A 366 5.67 -11.56 33.09
N THR A 367 6.85 -11.23 33.61
CA THR A 367 8.06 -11.15 32.79
C THR A 367 8.46 -12.54 32.30
N LEU A 368 8.76 -12.65 31.01
CA LEU A 368 9.20 -13.87 30.35
C LEU A 368 10.73 -13.93 30.28
N ASP A 369 11.29 -15.13 30.10
CA ASP A 369 12.73 -15.39 30.06
C ASP A 369 13.42 -14.92 28.76
N SER A 370 12.65 -14.69 27.70
CA SER A 370 13.17 -14.35 26.39
C SER A 370 12.25 -13.36 25.64
N PRO A 371 12.78 -12.67 24.62
CA PRO A 371 12.00 -11.71 23.84
C PRO A 371 10.90 -12.40 23.01
N ALA A 372 9.80 -11.70 22.79
CA ALA A 372 8.78 -12.08 21.83
C ALA A 372 8.97 -11.27 20.52
N LYS A 373 9.48 -11.90 19.49
CA LYS A 373 9.73 -11.27 18.19
C LYS A 373 9.28 -12.17 17.04
N MET A 374 8.74 -11.55 16.01
CA MET A 374 8.59 -12.20 14.71
C MET A 374 9.82 -11.96 13.86
N GLN A 375 10.17 -12.94 13.06
CA GLN A 375 11.25 -12.87 12.06
C GLN A 375 10.65 -13.13 10.67
N ILE A 376 11.21 -12.49 9.66
CA ILE A 376 10.82 -12.65 8.26
C ILE A 376 12.08 -12.87 7.41
N SER A 377 12.01 -13.75 6.42
CA SER A 377 13.18 -14.14 5.61
C SER A 377 13.87 -12.98 4.90
N ASN A 378 13.13 -11.95 4.53
CA ASN A 378 13.64 -10.78 3.85
C ASN A 378 12.94 -9.50 4.36
N THR A 379 13.71 -8.48 4.70
CA THR A 379 13.18 -7.17 5.09
C THR A 379 12.88 -6.25 3.90
N SER A 380 13.40 -6.62 2.72
CA SER A 380 13.12 -5.91 1.46
C SER A 380 13.11 -6.85 0.27
N LEU A 381 12.22 -6.61 -0.69
CA LEU A 381 12.12 -7.30 -1.96
C LEU A 381 11.96 -6.31 -3.11
N SER A 382 12.61 -6.60 -4.24
CA SER A 382 12.34 -5.95 -5.51
C SER A 382 11.76 -6.98 -6.49
N MET A 383 10.63 -6.66 -7.10
CA MET A 383 9.87 -7.54 -7.99
C MET A 383 9.38 -6.76 -9.21
N TYR A 384 9.15 -7.46 -10.31
CA TYR A 384 8.38 -6.91 -11.41
C TYR A 384 6.90 -7.28 -11.29
N ALA A 385 6.02 -6.44 -11.79
CA ALA A 385 4.61 -6.74 -11.86
C ALA A 385 4.36 -8.08 -12.58
N GLY A 386 3.49 -8.92 -12.00
CA GLY A 386 3.23 -10.29 -12.41
C GLY A 386 4.13 -11.36 -11.78
N GLU A 387 5.21 -10.97 -11.08
CA GLU A 387 6.08 -11.92 -10.40
C GLU A 387 5.50 -12.38 -9.06
N LYS A 388 5.92 -13.57 -8.65
CA LYS A 388 5.59 -14.16 -7.36
C LYS A 388 6.88 -14.53 -6.64
N LYS A 389 6.95 -14.23 -5.33
CA LYS A 389 8.07 -14.62 -4.45
C LYS A 389 7.54 -15.03 -3.09
N SER A 390 8.11 -16.07 -2.50
CA SER A 390 7.75 -16.54 -1.18
C SER A 390 8.57 -15.82 -0.11
N LEU A 391 7.90 -15.44 0.97
CA LEU A 391 8.47 -15.05 2.24
C LEU A 391 8.18 -16.15 3.24
N SER A 392 9.13 -16.47 4.10
CA SER A 392 8.93 -17.30 5.27
C SER A 392 8.99 -16.47 6.54
N ALA A 393 8.26 -16.88 7.55
CA ALA A 393 8.24 -16.23 8.85
C ALA A 393 8.40 -17.25 9.97
N SER A 394 9.02 -16.83 11.05
CA SER A 394 9.15 -17.59 12.29
C SER A 394 8.98 -16.67 13.49
N ALA A 395 8.78 -17.25 14.66
CA ALA A 395 8.71 -16.51 15.91
C ALA A 395 9.81 -17.01 16.86
N THR A 396 10.31 -16.13 17.73
CA THR A 396 11.28 -16.50 18.79
C THR A 396 10.62 -17.33 19.89
N ARG A 397 9.29 -17.31 19.99
CA ARG A 397 8.49 -18.06 20.96
C ARG A 397 7.39 -18.83 20.25
N THR A 398 7.29 -20.12 20.54
CA THR A 398 6.33 -21.04 19.90
C THR A 398 4.87 -20.68 20.18
N GLU A 399 4.57 -20.19 21.39
CA GLU A 399 3.22 -19.78 21.75
C GLU A 399 2.64 -18.64 20.90
N MET A 400 3.48 -17.85 20.23
CA MET A 400 3.02 -16.80 19.32
C MET A 400 2.33 -17.36 18.07
N THR A 401 2.70 -18.56 17.67
CA THR A 401 2.31 -19.17 16.40
C THR A 401 1.55 -20.47 16.51
N THR A 402 1.12 -20.87 17.72
CA THR A 402 0.33 -22.12 17.93
C THR A 402 -0.95 -22.15 17.13
N SER A 403 -1.59 -21.00 16.88
CA SER A 403 -2.75 -20.86 16.00
C SER A 403 -2.38 -20.41 14.57
N GLY A 404 -1.10 -20.55 14.18
CA GLY A 404 -0.58 -20.21 12.87
C GLY A 404 -0.04 -18.79 12.76
N ILE A 405 0.41 -18.47 11.52
CA ILE A 405 0.95 -17.17 11.14
C ILE A 405 0.01 -16.52 10.12
N SER A 406 -0.32 -15.27 10.33
CA SER A 406 -1.07 -14.45 9.39
C SER A 406 -0.18 -13.47 8.66
N TRP A 407 -0.56 -13.17 7.40
CA TRP A 407 0.13 -12.26 6.52
C TRP A 407 -0.81 -11.15 6.07
N GLU A 408 -0.29 -9.94 5.94
CA GLU A 408 -1.04 -8.75 5.53
C GLU A 408 -0.24 -7.92 4.53
N SER A 409 -0.96 -7.30 3.60
CA SER A 409 -0.41 -6.29 2.69
C SER A 409 -1.01 -4.93 3.02
N SER A 410 -0.18 -3.91 3.13
CA SER A 410 -0.65 -2.53 3.36
C SER A 410 -1.35 -1.92 2.14
N ASP A 411 -1.15 -2.50 0.93
CA ASP A 411 -1.86 -2.11 -0.31
C ASP A 411 -1.96 -3.31 -1.26
N THR A 412 -3.13 -3.92 -1.31
CA THR A 412 -3.42 -5.08 -2.15
C THR A 412 -3.52 -4.76 -3.65
N ASN A 413 -3.54 -3.49 -4.04
CA ASN A 413 -3.44 -3.07 -5.43
C ASN A 413 -2.00 -3.16 -5.94
N ILE A 414 -1.00 -2.92 -5.09
CA ILE A 414 0.42 -3.01 -5.44
C ILE A 414 0.88 -4.46 -5.39
N ALA A 415 0.66 -5.14 -4.25
CA ALA A 415 0.94 -6.57 -4.13
C ALA A 415 0.02 -7.23 -3.10
N THR A 416 -0.31 -8.50 -3.32
CA THR A 416 -1.01 -9.36 -2.36
C THR A 416 -0.05 -10.36 -1.76
N VAL A 417 -0.40 -10.87 -0.58
CA VAL A 417 0.27 -12.01 0.06
C VAL A 417 -0.77 -13.07 0.43
N SER A 418 -0.45 -14.33 0.21
CA SER A 418 -1.31 -15.46 0.60
C SER A 418 -1.00 -15.90 2.04
N SER A 419 -1.85 -16.77 2.59
CA SER A 419 -1.69 -17.33 3.94
C SER A 419 -0.37 -18.09 4.15
N ASN A 420 0.26 -18.59 3.11
CA ASN A 420 1.57 -19.25 3.15
C ASN A 420 2.76 -18.34 2.79
N GLY A 421 2.55 -17.01 2.78
CA GLY A 421 3.62 -16.03 2.55
C GLY A 421 3.99 -15.79 1.08
N LEU A 422 3.21 -16.32 0.10
CA LEU A 422 3.47 -16.08 -1.33
C LEU A 422 3.01 -14.67 -1.72
N VAL A 423 3.97 -13.79 -1.98
CA VAL A 423 3.76 -12.43 -2.46
C VAL A 423 3.54 -12.44 -3.96
N THR A 424 2.47 -11.81 -4.44
CA THR A 424 2.16 -11.61 -5.87
C THR A 424 2.15 -10.12 -6.18
N ALA A 425 3.10 -9.68 -7.00
CA ALA A 425 3.23 -8.29 -7.45
C ALA A 425 2.19 -7.98 -8.53
N LYS A 426 1.41 -6.91 -8.39
CA LYS A 426 0.34 -6.52 -9.32
C LYS A 426 0.69 -5.25 -10.11
N HIS A 427 0.86 -4.13 -9.43
CA HIS A 427 1.14 -2.84 -10.04
C HIS A 427 2.39 -2.20 -9.44
N PRO A 428 3.08 -1.32 -10.16
CA PRO A 428 4.28 -0.67 -9.64
C PRO A 428 3.97 0.23 -8.46
N GLY A 429 4.88 0.26 -7.51
CA GLY A 429 4.77 1.02 -6.27
C GLY A 429 5.58 0.38 -5.16
N THR A 430 5.41 0.90 -3.96
CA THR A 430 6.02 0.34 -2.76
C THR A 430 4.93 -0.01 -1.76
N VAL A 431 5.00 -1.21 -1.20
CA VAL A 431 4.03 -1.77 -0.26
C VAL A 431 4.75 -2.49 0.87
N THR A 432 4.18 -2.53 2.05
CA THR A 432 4.69 -3.29 3.18
C THR A 432 3.90 -4.60 3.30
N ILE A 433 4.61 -5.72 3.27
CA ILE A 433 4.06 -7.03 3.62
C ILE A 433 4.46 -7.31 5.06
N SER A 434 3.50 -7.59 5.92
CA SER A 434 3.72 -7.88 7.34
C SER A 434 3.25 -9.28 7.70
N CYS A 435 3.90 -9.88 8.68
CA CYS A 435 3.46 -11.15 9.27
C CYS A 435 3.40 -11.04 10.79
N TYR A 436 2.52 -11.82 11.40
CA TYR A 436 2.37 -11.94 12.85
C TYR A 436 1.84 -13.32 13.23
N GLY A 437 2.17 -13.77 14.43
CA GLY A 437 1.56 -14.95 15.01
C GLY A 437 0.13 -14.67 15.46
N ASN A 438 -0.80 -15.58 15.21
CA ASN A 438 -2.22 -15.37 15.51
C ASN A 438 -2.50 -15.21 17.02
N ASN A 439 -1.60 -15.69 17.86
CA ASN A 439 -1.63 -15.51 19.32
C ASN A 439 -0.89 -14.24 19.80
N ALA A 440 -0.29 -13.47 18.89
CA ALA A 440 0.50 -12.29 19.23
C ALA A 440 0.41 -11.22 18.11
N LYS A 441 -0.80 -10.82 17.76
CA LYS A 441 -1.11 -9.95 16.59
C LYS A 441 -0.37 -8.62 16.58
N GLY A 442 -0.04 -8.09 17.78
CA GLY A 442 0.72 -6.85 17.93
C GLY A 442 2.21 -6.99 17.62
N ILE A 443 2.78 -8.21 17.65
CA ILE A 443 4.19 -8.45 17.41
C ILE A 443 4.38 -8.86 15.95
N ARG A 444 4.95 -7.96 15.16
CA ARG A 444 5.01 -8.08 13.70
C ARG A 444 6.43 -8.02 13.17
N ALA A 445 6.67 -8.69 12.05
CA ALA A 445 7.82 -8.45 11.18
C ALA A 445 7.33 -8.02 9.81
N SER A 446 8.13 -7.24 9.11
CA SER A 446 7.71 -6.62 7.84
C SER A 446 8.80 -6.68 6.78
N CYS A 447 8.35 -6.78 5.52
CA CYS A 447 9.15 -6.69 4.32
C CYS A 447 8.66 -5.53 3.45
N LYS A 448 9.56 -4.63 3.07
CA LYS A 448 9.29 -3.57 2.09
C LYS A 448 9.39 -4.15 0.69
N VAL A 449 8.28 -4.24 -0.03
CA VAL A 449 8.22 -4.75 -1.41
C VAL A 449 8.12 -3.59 -2.38
N THR A 450 9.10 -3.49 -3.29
CA THR A 450 9.09 -2.52 -4.39
C THR A 450 8.77 -3.24 -5.69
N VAL A 451 7.62 -2.92 -6.28
CA VAL A 451 7.17 -3.45 -7.56
C VAL A 451 7.54 -2.48 -8.68
N LYS A 452 8.14 -3.00 -9.74
CA LYS A 452 8.57 -2.25 -10.94
C LYS A 452 7.85 -2.78 -12.18
N LEU A 453 7.81 -1.97 -13.23
CA LEU A 453 7.38 -2.42 -14.56
C LEU A 453 8.57 -2.98 -15.34
N LYS A 454 8.35 -4.09 -16.05
CA LYS A 454 9.33 -4.61 -17.01
C LYS A 454 9.49 -3.63 -18.18
N GLN A 455 10.65 -3.67 -18.78
CA GLN A 455 10.92 -3.01 -20.05
C GLN A 455 10.03 -3.62 -21.14
N PRO A 456 9.33 -2.82 -21.98
CA PRO A 456 8.62 -3.37 -23.13
C PRO A 456 9.58 -4.10 -24.06
N ALA A 457 9.32 -5.39 -24.29
CA ALA A 457 10.09 -6.24 -25.18
C ALA A 457 9.49 -6.22 -26.60
N GLY A 458 10.28 -6.67 -27.59
CA GLY A 458 9.80 -6.92 -28.95
C GLY A 458 9.36 -5.67 -29.70
N LEU A 459 9.81 -4.47 -29.28
CA LEU A 459 9.56 -3.28 -30.08
C LEU A 459 10.18 -3.44 -31.47
N LYS A 460 9.35 -3.32 -32.49
CA LYS A 460 9.75 -3.44 -33.90
C LYS A 460 8.94 -2.51 -34.80
N ILE A 461 9.54 -2.15 -35.92
CA ILE A 461 8.85 -1.51 -37.03
C ILE A 461 8.25 -2.60 -37.89
N THR A 462 6.92 -2.65 -37.99
CA THR A 462 6.19 -3.68 -38.75
C THR A 462 6.05 -3.31 -40.22
N SER A 463 5.96 -2.02 -40.53
CA SER A 463 5.99 -1.48 -41.88
C SER A 463 6.35 0.00 -41.87
N LYS A 464 6.89 0.47 -43.02
CA LYS A 464 7.20 1.88 -43.26
C LYS A 464 6.76 2.32 -44.63
N ALA A 465 6.39 3.57 -44.75
CA ALA A 465 6.05 4.24 -45.99
C ALA A 465 6.62 5.66 -45.99
N TYR A 466 6.42 6.40 -47.07
CA TYR A 466 6.91 7.78 -47.20
C TYR A 466 6.36 8.74 -46.11
N ASN A 467 5.20 8.45 -45.53
CA ASN A 467 4.48 9.28 -44.55
C ASN A 467 3.97 8.51 -43.36
N LYS A 468 4.42 7.26 -43.12
CA LYS A 468 3.91 6.41 -42.06
C LYS A 468 4.95 5.41 -41.59
N ILE A 469 5.04 5.23 -40.29
CA ILE A 469 5.81 4.16 -39.66
C ILE A 469 4.88 3.44 -38.67
N ASN A 470 4.77 2.12 -38.82
CA ASN A 470 3.99 1.28 -37.90
C ASN A 470 4.90 0.58 -36.91
N LEU A 471 4.54 0.66 -35.64
CA LEU A 471 5.23 0.06 -34.51
C LEU A 471 4.39 -1.04 -33.90
N ALA A 472 5.04 -2.05 -33.32
CA ALA A 472 4.40 -3.04 -32.44
C ALA A 472 5.40 -3.44 -31.36
N TRP A 473 4.88 -3.85 -30.18
CA TRP A 473 5.66 -4.30 -29.04
C TRP A 473 4.88 -5.33 -28.23
N SER A 474 5.53 -6.00 -27.27
CA SER A 474 4.89 -6.98 -26.41
C SER A 474 4.22 -6.30 -25.22
N ALA A 475 3.13 -6.88 -24.72
CA ALA A 475 2.43 -6.42 -23.54
C ALA A 475 3.31 -6.48 -22.29
N VAL A 476 3.13 -5.50 -21.38
CA VAL A 476 3.80 -5.44 -20.08
C VAL A 476 2.76 -5.56 -18.98
N THR A 477 2.92 -6.53 -18.12
CA THR A 477 2.03 -6.74 -16.98
C THR A 477 2.10 -5.57 -15.99
N GLY A 478 0.95 -5.19 -15.45
CA GLY A 478 0.84 -4.18 -14.39
C GLY A 478 0.92 -2.73 -14.85
N CYS A 479 1.08 -2.44 -16.15
CA CYS A 479 0.95 -1.09 -16.68
C CYS A 479 -0.49 -0.80 -17.10
N ASN A 480 -0.87 0.47 -17.11
CA ASN A 480 -2.15 0.93 -17.67
C ASN A 480 -1.98 1.83 -18.89
N TYR A 481 -0.74 2.28 -19.18
CA TYR A 481 -0.39 3.06 -20.36
C TYR A 481 0.95 2.67 -20.96
N TYR A 482 1.12 2.97 -22.25
CA TYR A 482 2.41 3.05 -22.93
C TYR A 482 2.68 4.50 -23.34
N VAL A 483 3.91 4.94 -23.20
CA VAL A 483 4.38 6.23 -23.67
C VAL A 483 5.40 5.99 -24.78
N ILE A 484 5.13 6.56 -25.97
CA ILE A 484 6.00 6.47 -27.12
C ILE A 484 6.85 7.73 -27.19
N TYR A 485 8.13 7.52 -27.33
CA TYR A 485 9.13 8.57 -27.55
C TYR A 485 9.68 8.47 -28.95
N ARG A 486 10.02 9.58 -29.53
CA ARG A 486 10.59 9.70 -30.87
C ARG A 486 11.75 10.69 -30.89
N SER A 487 12.80 10.34 -31.63
CA SER A 487 13.78 11.30 -32.11
C SER A 487 13.78 11.32 -33.65
N GLU A 488 14.12 12.46 -34.25
CA GLU A 488 14.19 12.70 -35.67
C GLU A 488 15.63 13.07 -36.07
N ASN A 489 16.18 12.36 -37.06
CA ASN A 489 17.53 12.59 -37.62
C ASN A 489 18.64 12.62 -36.55
N GLY A 490 18.53 11.79 -35.50
CA GLY A 490 19.50 11.74 -34.40
C GLY A 490 19.38 12.87 -33.38
N GLY A 491 18.35 13.71 -33.48
CA GLY A 491 18.06 14.79 -32.54
C GLY A 491 17.58 14.26 -31.16
N LYS A 492 17.23 15.18 -30.25
CA LYS A 492 16.76 14.87 -28.91
C LYS A 492 15.46 14.04 -28.93
N GLU A 493 15.43 13.01 -28.13
CA GLU A 493 14.22 12.21 -27.92
C GLU A 493 13.17 13.00 -27.14
N SER A 494 11.94 12.98 -27.58
CA SER A 494 10.80 13.63 -26.94
C SER A 494 9.58 12.71 -26.88
N LYS A 495 8.70 12.94 -25.92
CA LYS A 495 7.42 12.23 -25.82
C LYS A 495 6.56 12.60 -27.03
N LEU A 496 6.13 11.59 -27.77
CA LEU A 496 5.26 11.75 -28.94
C LEU A 496 3.79 11.57 -28.60
N THR A 497 3.47 10.47 -27.92
CA THR A 497 2.09 10.14 -27.53
C THR A 497 2.07 9.17 -26.36
N SER A 498 0.87 8.97 -25.81
CA SER A 498 0.60 7.90 -24.84
C SER A 498 -0.71 7.21 -25.17
N MET A 499 -0.83 5.92 -24.85
CA MET A 499 -1.99 5.10 -25.14
C MET A 499 -2.25 4.08 -24.04
N LYS A 500 -3.49 3.58 -23.97
CA LYS A 500 -3.89 2.55 -23.01
C LYS A 500 -3.10 1.25 -23.21
N SER A 501 -2.85 0.52 -22.13
CA SER A 501 -2.08 -0.74 -22.16
C SER A 501 -2.71 -1.86 -22.97
N SER A 502 -3.99 -1.76 -23.32
CA SER A 502 -4.65 -2.69 -24.24
C SER A 502 -4.17 -2.60 -25.70
N ILE A 503 -3.39 -1.55 -26.04
CA ILE A 503 -2.91 -1.29 -27.39
C ILE A 503 -1.40 -1.55 -27.43
N GLN A 504 -0.95 -2.54 -28.23
CA GLN A 504 0.45 -2.93 -28.42
C GLN A 504 0.97 -2.61 -29.82
N SER A 505 0.27 -1.76 -30.57
CA SER A 505 0.69 -1.29 -31.88
C SER A 505 0.27 0.17 -32.09
N TRP A 506 1.03 0.90 -32.88
CA TRP A 506 0.72 2.29 -33.18
C TRP A 506 1.31 2.73 -34.49
N SER A 507 0.71 3.73 -35.11
CA SER A 507 1.11 4.26 -36.40
C SER A 507 1.50 5.73 -36.27
N ASP A 508 2.74 6.05 -36.58
CA ASP A 508 3.18 7.43 -36.74
C ASP A 508 2.88 7.91 -38.17
N THR A 509 1.89 8.77 -38.30
CA THR A 509 1.49 9.39 -39.54
C THR A 509 2.03 10.83 -39.69
N THR A 510 2.81 11.30 -38.72
CA THR A 510 3.37 12.64 -38.67
C THR A 510 4.78 12.72 -39.26
N VAL A 511 5.31 11.59 -39.73
CA VAL A 511 6.67 11.49 -40.27
C VAL A 511 6.78 12.17 -41.65
N LYS A 512 7.92 12.81 -41.89
CA LYS A 512 8.25 13.45 -43.17
C LYS A 512 9.12 12.52 -44.00
N THR A 513 8.90 12.51 -45.30
CA THR A 513 9.69 11.71 -46.27
C THR A 513 11.15 12.12 -46.25
N GLY A 514 12.05 11.15 -46.15
CA GLY A 514 13.50 11.37 -46.21
C GLY A 514 14.17 11.43 -44.85
N ASN A 515 13.41 11.61 -43.76
CA ASN A 515 13.93 11.66 -42.40
C ASN A 515 14.06 10.28 -41.79
N THR A 516 14.99 10.14 -40.87
CA THR A 516 15.18 8.95 -40.04
C THR A 516 14.55 9.20 -38.69
N TYR A 517 13.68 8.29 -38.28
CA TYR A 517 13.00 8.32 -36.97
C TYR A 517 13.43 7.17 -36.13
N SER A 518 13.74 7.45 -34.87
CA SER A 518 14.03 6.44 -33.85
C SER A 518 12.96 6.48 -32.77
N TYR A 519 12.48 5.29 -32.36
CA TYR A 519 11.38 5.15 -31.40
C TYR A 519 11.79 4.32 -30.21
N ARG A 520 11.26 4.70 -29.03
CA ARG A 520 11.27 3.90 -27.81
C ARG A 520 9.88 3.88 -27.21
N VAL A 521 9.55 2.83 -26.50
CA VAL A 521 8.29 2.66 -25.75
C VAL A 521 8.62 2.46 -24.28
N ARG A 522 7.91 3.14 -23.39
CA ARG A 522 7.96 2.94 -21.95
C ARG A 522 6.59 2.47 -21.47
N ALA A 523 6.57 1.44 -20.64
CA ALA A 523 5.38 1.09 -19.85
C ALA A 523 5.23 2.12 -18.71
N ALA A 524 4.02 2.53 -18.44
CA ALA A 524 3.68 3.48 -17.40
C ALA A 524 2.45 3.02 -16.61
N TYR A 525 2.39 3.39 -15.35
CA TYR A 525 1.23 3.20 -14.49
C TYR A 525 0.85 4.54 -13.86
N VAL A 526 -0.35 5.00 -14.15
CA VAL A 526 -0.93 6.20 -13.55
C VAL A 526 -1.73 5.77 -12.33
N CYS A 527 -1.25 6.18 -11.15
CA CYS A 527 -1.91 5.93 -9.88
C CYS A 527 -3.17 6.80 -9.74
N THR A 528 -4.09 6.39 -8.86
CA THR A 528 -5.33 7.14 -8.56
C THR A 528 -5.07 8.60 -8.13
N GLY A 529 -3.92 8.90 -7.52
CA GLY A 529 -3.46 10.25 -7.15
C GLY A 529 -2.77 11.04 -8.27
N LYS A 530 -2.94 10.66 -9.56
CA LYS A 530 -2.33 11.29 -10.76
C LYS A 530 -0.80 11.17 -10.87
N THR A 531 -0.11 10.54 -9.93
CA THR A 531 1.33 10.26 -10.06
C THR A 531 1.55 9.15 -11.08
N THR A 532 2.56 9.32 -11.97
CA THR A 532 2.90 8.32 -12.98
C THR A 532 4.23 7.64 -12.65
N LEU A 533 4.20 6.31 -12.56
CA LEU A 533 5.37 5.46 -12.38
C LEU A 533 5.76 4.86 -13.72
N TYR A 534 7.04 4.99 -14.09
CA TYR A 534 7.57 4.55 -15.37
C TYR A 534 8.50 3.35 -15.23
N GLY A 535 8.32 2.38 -16.13
CA GLY A 535 9.32 1.32 -16.35
C GLY A 535 10.54 1.85 -17.13
N THR A 536 11.53 0.99 -17.35
CA THR A 536 12.65 1.27 -18.26
C THR A 536 12.14 1.35 -19.70
N ALA A 537 12.71 2.27 -20.50
CA ALA A 537 12.40 2.38 -21.93
C ALA A 537 12.91 1.15 -22.70
N SER A 538 12.20 0.74 -23.74
CA SER A 538 12.65 -0.30 -24.68
C SER A 538 14.00 0.06 -25.34
N THR A 539 14.66 -0.91 -25.94
CA THR A 539 15.69 -0.64 -26.97
C THR A 539 15.08 0.17 -28.10
N ALA A 540 15.87 1.03 -28.71
CA ALA A 540 15.41 1.87 -29.80
C ALA A 540 15.30 1.07 -31.11
N VAL A 541 14.29 1.41 -31.93
CA VAL A 541 14.18 0.94 -33.32
C VAL A 541 14.13 2.16 -34.25
N SER A 542 14.82 2.09 -35.38
CA SER A 542 14.91 3.21 -36.29
C SER A 542 14.53 2.86 -37.71
N ALA A 543 13.91 3.77 -38.41
CA ALA A 543 13.64 3.66 -39.85
C ALA A 543 13.71 5.02 -40.54
N LYS A 544 14.20 4.98 -41.78
CA LYS A 544 14.11 6.08 -42.70
C LYS A 544 12.85 5.95 -43.54
N THR A 545 12.11 7.03 -43.68
CA THR A 545 10.93 7.13 -44.56
C THR A 545 11.34 7.42 -45.98
N GLU A 546 10.86 6.64 -46.93
CA GLU A 546 11.23 6.76 -48.33
C GLU A 546 10.04 6.55 -49.23
N LEU A 547 10.05 7.19 -50.44
CA LEU A 547 9.12 6.81 -51.49
C LEU A 547 9.39 5.40 -51.97
N ALA A 548 8.34 4.68 -52.37
CA ALA A 548 8.50 3.37 -53.00
C ALA A 548 9.34 3.50 -54.27
N LYS A 549 10.04 2.43 -54.65
CA LYS A 549 10.90 2.35 -55.81
C LYS A 549 10.07 2.52 -57.09
N ALA A 550 10.41 3.50 -57.92
CA ALA A 550 9.88 3.58 -59.26
C ALA A 550 10.62 2.60 -60.19
N ALA A 551 9.87 1.67 -60.77
CA ALA A 551 10.39 0.68 -61.72
C ALA A 551 10.08 1.14 -63.15
N ALA A 552 11.11 1.49 -63.90
CA ALA A 552 10.99 1.89 -65.30
C ALA A 552 10.91 0.70 -66.22
N SER A 553 10.07 0.74 -67.22
CA SER A 553 10.07 -0.09 -68.42
C SER A 553 10.19 0.77 -69.65
N ALA A 554 10.78 0.28 -70.67
CA ALA A 554 10.94 1.05 -71.92
C ALA A 554 10.65 0.15 -73.14
N THR A 555 9.99 0.74 -74.11
CA THR A 555 9.68 0.11 -75.41
C THR A 555 10.00 1.01 -76.55
N ALA A 556 10.60 0.45 -77.58
CA ALA A 556 10.86 1.19 -78.84
C ALA A 556 9.57 1.38 -79.62
N VAL A 557 9.41 2.56 -80.18
CA VAL A 557 8.25 2.96 -81.00
C VAL A 557 8.76 3.36 -82.38
N SER A 558 7.93 3.12 -83.41
CA SER A 558 8.29 3.45 -84.82
C SER A 558 8.74 4.89 -84.97
N GLY A 559 9.83 5.07 -85.69
CA GLY A 559 10.67 6.26 -85.65
C GLY A 559 11.63 6.23 -84.49
N PRO A 560 12.73 7.00 -84.45
CA PRO A 560 13.68 7.01 -83.35
C PRO A 560 13.04 7.55 -82.03
N LYS A 561 12.19 6.78 -81.45
CA LYS A 561 11.48 7.12 -80.22
C LYS A 561 11.40 5.92 -79.29
N ASN A 562 11.51 6.14 -78.02
CA ASN A 562 11.26 5.18 -77.01
C ASN A 562 10.19 5.68 -76.02
N THR A 563 9.22 4.85 -75.71
CA THR A 563 8.26 5.13 -74.62
C THR A 563 8.76 4.52 -73.32
N VAL A 564 8.99 5.36 -72.35
CA VAL A 564 9.34 4.98 -70.96
C VAL A 564 8.09 5.02 -70.12
N SER A 565 7.78 3.92 -69.41
CA SER A 565 6.58 3.80 -68.56
C SER A 565 6.97 3.37 -67.17
N TRP A 566 6.18 3.73 -66.17
CA TRP A 566 6.38 3.37 -64.79
C TRP A 566 5.04 3.30 -64.01
N GLY A 567 5.04 2.55 -62.89
CA GLY A 567 3.91 2.55 -61.96
C GLY A 567 3.86 3.86 -61.16
N LYS A 568 2.66 4.31 -60.82
CA LYS A 568 2.47 5.45 -59.88
C LYS A 568 3.06 5.10 -58.52
N VAL A 569 3.87 5.99 -57.94
CA VAL A 569 4.46 5.90 -56.62
C VAL A 569 3.61 6.72 -55.67
N PRO A 570 2.96 6.09 -54.65
CA PRO A 570 2.16 6.81 -53.66
C PRO A 570 2.99 7.92 -52.99
N GLY A 571 2.42 9.13 -52.92
CA GLY A 571 3.07 10.29 -52.27
C GLY A 571 4.10 11.03 -53.13
N ALA A 572 4.36 10.60 -54.35
CA ALA A 572 5.20 11.34 -55.27
C ALA A 572 4.56 12.68 -55.67
N SER A 573 5.34 13.75 -55.66
CA SER A 573 4.97 15.07 -56.23
C SER A 573 5.25 15.13 -57.73
N GLY A 574 6.12 14.27 -58.24
CA GLY A 574 6.49 14.16 -59.63
C GLY A 574 7.59 13.13 -59.85
N TYR A 575 8.02 13.04 -61.12
CA TYR A 575 9.05 12.09 -61.53
C TYR A 575 10.11 12.79 -62.36
N ARG A 576 11.39 12.38 -62.21
CA ARG A 576 12.48 12.68 -63.14
C ARG A 576 12.80 11.45 -63.96
N VAL A 577 12.83 11.63 -65.28
CA VAL A 577 13.20 10.58 -66.23
C VAL A 577 14.64 10.80 -66.67
N TYR A 578 15.40 9.73 -66.64
CA TYR A 578 16.80 9.73 -66.99
C TYR A 578 17.05 8.69 -68.10
N ARG A 579 18.06 8.95 -68.89
CA ARG A 579 18.50 8.10 -69.99
C ARG A 579 20.02 7.93 -69.91
N ARG A 580 20.52 6.80 -70.36
CA ARG A 580 21.93 6.57 -70.63
C ARG A 580 22.13 5.59 -71.79
N THR A 581 23.32 5.62 -72.41
CA THR A 581 23.78 4.65 -73.38
C THR A 581 24.96 3.86 -72.81
N GLY A 582 24.91 2.54 -72.87
CA GLY A 582 25.94 1.69 -72.24
C GLY A 582 26.18 2.07 -70.79
N ASN A 583 27.43 2.36 -70.43
CA ASN A 583 27.85 2.73 -69.05
C ASN A 583 28.08 4.27 -68.90
N SER A 584 27.51 5.10 -69.80
CA SER A 584 27.60 6.54 -69.63
C SER A 584 26.83 7.00 -68.39
N ASP A 585 27.12 8.25 -67.95
CA ASP A 585 26.37 8.91 -66.89
C ASP A 585 24.88 9.08 -67.25
N TRP A 586 24.07 9.19 -66.25
CA TRP A 586 22.64 9.41 -66.41
C TRP A 586 22.35 10.85 -66.81
N GLU A 587 21.74 11.04 -67.96
CA GLU A 587 21.25 12.32 -68.45
C GLU A 587 19.78 12.48 -68.01
N ARG A 588 19.42 13.59 -67.34
CA ARG A 588 18.03 13.94 -67.10
C ARG A 588 17.36 14.44 -68.35
N ILE A 589 16.37 13.71 -68.84
CA ILE A 589 15.66 14.04 -70.10
C ILE A 589 14.29 14.68 -69.85
N ALA A 590 13.67 14.46 -68.66
CA ALA A 590 12.38 15.07 -68.33
C ALA A 590 12.16 15.21 -66.84
N GLU A 591 11.29 16.12 -66.45
CA GLU A 591 10.64 16.21 -65.12
C GLU A 591 9.15 16.35 -65.38
N VAL A 592 8.32 15.48 -64.77
CA VAL A 592 6.89 15.40 -65.04
C VAL A 592 6.10 15.38 -63.73
N LYS A 593 4.82 15.78 -63.77
CA LYS A 593 3.90 15.81 -62.64
C LYS A 593 3.56 14.41 -62.16
N SER A 594 3.02 14.30 -60.97
CA SER A 594 2.67 13.01 -60.33
C SER A 594 1.56 12.19 -61.03
N ASN A 595 0.76 12.83 -61.83
CA ASN A 595 -0.29 12.17 -62.61
C ASN A 595 0.22 11.53 -63.91
N VAL A 596 1.47 11.79 -64.29
CA VAL A 596 2.12 11.22 -65.49
C VAL A 596 2.80 9.91 -65.14
N SER A 597 2.57 8.87 -65.93
CA SER A 597 3.17 7.55 -65.79
C SER A 597 3.91 7.01 -67.01
N SER A 598 4.06 7.88 -68.03
CA SER A 598 4.85 7.58 -69.22
C SER A 598 5.46 8.84 -69.83
N TYR A 599 6.56 8.68 -70.55
CA TYR A 599 7.25 9.73 -71.27
C TYR A 599 7.76 9.18 -72.58
N GLN A 600 7.57 9.94 -73.68
CA GLN A 600 8.10 9.56 -74.98
C GLN A 600 9.41 10.31 -75.23
N ASP A 601 10.51 9.60 -75.26
CA ASP A 601 11.82 10.11 -75.63
C ASP A 601 11.95 10.07 -77.15
N SER A 602 11.91 11.23 -77.74
CA SER A 602 12.07 11.44 -79.18
C SER A 602 13.41 12.11 -79.59
N GLN A 603 14.25 12.42 -78.59
CA GLN A 603 15.56 13.01 -78.83
C GLN A 603 16.65 11.92 -78.72
N ILE A 604 16.45 10.82 -79.46
CA ILE A 604 17.36 9.74 -79.51
C ILE A 604 17.84 9.43 -80.93
N ARG A 605 18.97 8.75 -81.00
CA ARG A 605 19.51 8.29 -82.31
C ARG A 605 18.94 6.90 -82.63
N GLY A 606 18.68 6.66 -83.87
CA GLY A 606 18.27 5.31 -84.31
C GLY A 606 19.37 4.30 -84.15
N ILE A 607 18.93 3.02 -83.97
CA ILE A 607 19.78 1.86 -83.78
C ILE A 607 20.79 2.03 -82.62
N THR A 608 20.34 2.65 -81.56
CA THR A 608 21.14 2.89 -80.38
C THR A 608 20.42 2.26 -79.20
N SER A 609 21.16 1.53 -78.34
CA SER A 609 20.62 0.93 -77.13
C SER A 609 20.60 1.93 -75.98
N TYR A 610 19.43 2.13 -75.44
CA TYR A 610 19.20 3.06 -74.32
C TYR A 610 18.67 2.32 -73.13
N THR A 611 19.16 2.69 -71.93
CA THR A 611 18.61 2.30 -70.62
C THR A 611 18.00 3.50 -69.98
N TYR A 612 16.83 3.33 -69.37
CA TYR A 612 16.08 4.41 -68.71
C TYR A 612 15.95 4.15 -67.25
N SER A 613 15.87 5.24 -66.45
CA SER A 613 15.57 5.21 -65.03
C SER A 613 14.57 6.33 -64.73
N VAL A 614 13.65 6.01 -63.80
CA VAL A 614 12.65 6.99 -63.31
C VAL A 614 12.79 7.10 -61.82
N ARG A 615 13.00 8.31 -61.32
CA ARG A 615 13.06 8.62 -59.89
C ARG A 615 11.84 9.41 -59.49
N ALA A 616 10.99 8.85 -58.61
CA ALA A 616 9.93 9.60 -57.94
C ALA A 616 10.56 10.62 -56.99
N TYR A 617 10.01 11.81 -56.87
CA TYR A 617 10.37 12.75 -55.83
C TYR A 617 9.13 13.27 -55.12
N ARG A 618 9.31 13.67 -53.85
CA ARG A 618 8.33 14.38 -53.05
C ARG A 618 8.91 15.74 -52.63
N ASN A 619 8.10 16.78 -52.71
CA ASN A 619 8.46 18.06 -52.13
C ASN A 619 8.19 18.02 -50.62
N VAL A 620 9.21 18.26 -49.83
CA VAL A 620 9.17 18.30 -48.35
C VAL A 620 9.89 19.57 -47.92
N ASP A 621 9.18 20.48 -47.29
CA ASP A 621 9.71 21.75 -46.81
C ASP A 621 10.55 22.51 -47.91
N GLY A 622 9.98 22.59 -49.11
CA GLY A 622 10.61 23.25 -50.26
C GLY A 622 11.73 22.48 -50.98
N LYS A 623 12.13 21.31 -50.44
CA LYS A 623 13.21 20.49 -51.03
C LYS A 623 12.62 19.22 -51.67
N LYS A 624 13.25 18.79 -52.79
CA LYS A 624 12.90 17.53 -53.44
C LYS A 624 13.64 16.38 -52.81
N VAL A 625 12.89 15.46 -52.19
CA VAL A 625 13.39 14.20 -51.63
C VAL A 625 13.11 13.08 -52.63
N PHE A 626 14.16 12.42 -53.12
CA PHE A 626 14.07 11.41 -54.17
C PHE A 626 14.00 10.01 -53.58
N GLY A 627 13.10 9.19 -54.15
CA GLY A 627 13.04 7.75 -53.89
C GLY A 627 14.15 6.99 -54.67
N SER A 628 14.27 5.70 -54.37
CA SER A 628 15.10 4.78 -55.13
C SER A 628 14.43 4.44 -56.47
N TYR A 629 15.21 3.87 -57.42
CA TYR A 629 14.74 3.49 -58.73
C TYR A 629 15.17 2.08 -59.12
N LYS A 630 14.48 1.53 -60.13
CA LYS A 630 14.90 0.35 -60.87
C LYS A 630 15.02 0.69 -62.36
N GLU A 631 16.14 0.40 -62.96
CA GLU A 631 16.40 0.63 -64.37
C GLU A 631 15.52 -0.22 -65.26
N SER A 632 15.20 0.27 -66.45
CA SER A 632 14.60 -0.57 -67.49
C SER A 632 15.62 -1.56 -68.03
N ARG A 633 15.17 -2.59 -68.72
CA ARG A 633 16.04 -3.30 -69.63
C ARG A 633 16.48 -2.35 -70.73
N ALA A 634 17.65 -2.61 -71.31
CA ALA A 634 18.12 -1.88 -72.46
C ALA A 634 17.15 -2.06 -73.64
N VAL A 635 16.81 -0.96 -74.28
CA VAL A 635 15.89 -0.97 -75.44
C VAL A 635 16.63 -0.41 -76.66
N LEU A 636 16.64 -1.16 -77.75
CA LEU A 636 17.21 -0.72 -79.03
C LEU A 636 16.19 0.12 -79.78
N SER A 637 16.54 1.38 -80.11
CA SER A 637 15.64 2.27 -80.85
C SER A 637 15.47 1.86 -82.33
N TYR A 638 14.31 2.18 -82.87
CA TYR A 638 14.09 1.98 -84.31
C TYR A 638 15.09 2.78 -85.12
N PRO A 639 15.47 2.34 -86.35
CA PRO A 639 16.30 3.12 -87.29
C PRO A 639 15.68 4.47 -87.54
N ASP A 640 16.56 5.47 -87.86
CA ASP A 640 16.14 6.79 -88.29
C ASP A 640 15.38 6.70 -89.59
N ILE A 641 14.69 7.77 -89.92
CA ILE A 641 14.01 7.92 -91.26
C ILE A 641 15.05 7.82 -92.39
N GLN A 642 14.89 6.80 -93.22
CA GLN A 642 15.76 6.60 -94.34
C GLN A 642 15.31 7.49 -95.52
N LYS A 643 16.25 8.29 -96.04
CA LYS A 643 16.07 9.14 -97.28
C LYS A 643 16.85 8.56 -98.39
N ILE A 644 16.24 8.55 -99.56
CA ILE A 644 16.95 8.26 -100.83
C ILE A 644 17.61 9.57 -101.28
N SER A 645 18.92 9.54 -101.47
CA SER A 645 19.71 10.72 -101.96
C SER A 645 19.51 11.01 -103.45
N ALA A 646 19.55 9.97 -104.27
CA ALA A 646 19.37 10.06 -105.65
C ALA A 646 18.65 8.88 -106.29
N VAL A 647 17.88 9.11 -107.37
CA VAL A 647 17.35 8.08 -108.31
C VAL A 647 17.89 8.45 -109.69
N LYS A 648 18.75 7.58 -110.22
CA LYS A 648 19.42 7.84 -111.53
C LYS A 648 18.97 6.83 -112.59
N LYS A 649 18.76 7.24 -113.83
CA LYS A 649 18.52 6.33 -114.95
C LYS A 649 19.78 5.55 -115.30
N THR A 650 19.64 4.29 -115.62
CA THR A 650 20.67 3.43 -116.13
C THR A 650 20.20 2.77 -117.43
N SER A 651 21.08 2.13 -118.12
CA SER A 651 20.72 1.37 -119.29
C SER A 651 19.70 0.26 -119.05
N SER A 652 19.75 -0.34 -117.85
CA SER A 652 18.93 -1.49 -117.44
C SER A 652 17.73 -1.12 -116.55
N GLY A 653 17.64 0.12 -115.92
CA GLY A 653 16.63 0.43 -114.96
C GLY A 653 16.70 1.83 -114.33
N LEU A 654 16.33 1.88 -113.06
CA LEU A 654 16.48 3.00 -112.16
C LEU A 654 17.36 2.60 -110.98
N LYS A 655 18.49 3.33 -110.78
CA LYS A 655 19.36 3.01 -109.63
C LYS A 655 19.18 4.05 -108.55
N LEU A 656 18.86 3.54 -107.32
CA LEU A 656 18.66 4.30 -106.11
C LEU A 656 19.95 4.36 -105.32
N TYR A 657 20.22 5.55 -104.72
CA TYR A 657 21.34 5.75 -103.82
C TYR A 657 20.86 6.32 -102.48
N TRP A 658 21.45 5.89 -101.39
CA TRP A 658 21.19 6.42 -100.04
C TRP A 658 22.41 6.26 -99.18
N ARG A 659 22.47 7.11 -98.11
CA ARG A 659 23.54 7.01 -97.12
C ARG A 659 23.20 5.95 -96.15
N ALA A 660 24.13 5.08 -95.79
CA ALA A 660 23.97 4.10 -94.83
C ALA A 660 23.75 4.69 -93.42
N GLN A 661 22.85 4.10 -92.65
CA GLN A 661 22.73 4.37 -91.25
C GLN A 661 23.71 3.48 -90.46
N SER A 662 24.42 4.05 -89.51
CA SER A 662 25.33 3.33 -88.63
C SER A 662 24.53 2.18 -87.96
N ARG A 663 25.08 0.96 -87.97
CA ARG A 663 24.50 -0.24 -87.39
C ARG A 663 23.24 -0.82 -88.05
N ALA A 664 22.74 -0.24 -89.16
CA ALA A 664 21.71 -0.94 -89.95
C ALA A 664 22.31 -2.20 -90.56
N THR A 665 21.62 -3.30 -90.46
CA THR A 665 22.09 -4.60 -91.01
C THR A 665 21.56 -4.87 -92.42
N PHE A 666 20.46 -4.26 -92.78
CA PHE A 666 19.84 -4.37 -94.12
C PHE A 666 18.98 -3.16 -94.43
N TYR A 667 18.64 -3.04 -95.70
CA TYR A 667 17.68 -2.07 -96.24
C TYR A 667 16.68 -2.78 -97.11
N ASP A 668 15.38 -2.58 -96.81
CA ASP A 668 14.27 -3.05 -97.65
C ASP A 668 13.89 -1.92 -98.61
N VAL A 669 13.85 -2.23 -99.88
CA VAL A 669 13.51 -1.32 -100.98
C VAL A 669 12.11 -1.58 -101.40
N TYR A 670 11.31 -0.52 -101.46
CA TYR A 670 9.91 -0.55 -101.88
C TYR A 670 9.69 0.38 -103.07
N ARG A 671 8.72 -0.03 -103.87
CA ARG A 671 8.32 0.73 -105.06
C ARG A 671 6.79 0.79 -105.14
N LYS A 672 6.26 1.92 -105.67
CA LYS A 672 4.88 2.08 -106.12
C LYS A 672 4.77 3.01 -107.33
N THR A 673 3.66 2.93 -108.05
CA THR A 673 3.21 3.94 -108.98
C THR A 673 2.28 4.92 -108.24
N LYS A 674 1.81 6.02 -108.94
CA LYS A 674 0.92 7.01 -108.34
C LYS A 674 -0.29 6.36 -107.69
N ASN A 675 -0.86 5.39 -108.35
CA ASN A 675 -2.17 4.74 -108.00
C ASN A 675 -2.00 3.31 -107.46
N SER A 676 -0.81 2.86 -106.99
CA SER A 676 -0.61 1.52 -106.44
C SER A 676 -0.11 1.57 -104.96
N THR A 677 -0.19 0.49 -104.29
CA THR A 677 0.35 0.32 -102.95
C THR A 677 1.84 0.01 -102.98
N TRP A 678 2.54 0.23 -101.87
CA TRP A 678 3.95 -0.06 -101.76
C TRP A 678 4.22 -1.58 -101.82
N LYS A 679 5.10 -1.98 -102.75
CA LYS A 679 5.56 -3.32 -102.99
C LYS A 679 7.05 -3.40 -102.69
N LYS A 680 7.48 -4.38 -101.83
CA LYS A 680 8.89 -4.65 -101.63
C LYS A 680 9.46 -5.28 -102.89
N ILE A 681 10.56 -4.67 -103.39
CA ILE A 681 11.21 -5.08 -104.60
C ILE A 681 12.65 -5.60 -104.41
N GLY A 682 13.18 -5.49 -103.20
CA GLY A 682 14.50 -6.03 -102.82
C GLY A 682 14.90 -5.75 -101.40
N THR A 683 15.94 -6.39 -100.99
CA THR A 683 16.66 -6.19 -99.71
C THR A 683 18.15 -6.06 -100.01
N VAL A 684 18.82 -5.08 -99.45
CA VAL A 684 20.27 -4.84 -99.61
C VAL A 684 20.92 -4.92 -98.24
N SER A 685 22.12 -5.54 -98.15
CA SER A 685 22.91 -5.55 -96.91
C SER A 685 23.44 -4.19 -96.55
N GLY A 686 23.57 -3.83 -95.31
CA GLY A 686 23.78 -2.52 -94.82
C GLY A 686 25.22 -2.14 -94.46
N ARG A 687 26.24 -2.65 -95.07
CA ARG A 687 27.65 -2.47 -94.62
C ARG A 687 28.47 -1.41 -95.33
N SER A 688 27.95 -0.67 -96.33
CA SER A 688 28.66 0.34 -97.08
C SER A 688 28.20 1.76 -96.69
N THR A 689 29.12 2.76 -96.74
CA THR A 689 28.77 4.18 -96.46
C THR A 689 27.75 4.77 -97.41
N THR A 690 27.78 4.29 -98.67
CA THR A 690 26.75 4.58 -99.67
C THR A 690 26.19 3.26 -100.18
N VAL A 691 24.90 3.11 -100.04
CA VAL A 691 24.20 1.88 -100.45
C VAL A 691 23.41 2.21 -101.73
N SER A 692 23.34 1.26 -102.62
CA SER A 692 22.56 1.39 -103.86
C SER A 692 21.77 0.15 -104.17
N TYR A 693 20.70 0.33 -104.94
CA TYR A 693 19.84 -0.76 -105.42
C TYR A 693 19.37 -0.40 -106.84
N GLU A 694 19.49 -1.31 -107.78
CA GLU A 694 19.02 -1.10 -109.13
C GLU A 694 17.76 -1.85 -109.42
N ASP A 695 16.67 -1.08 -109.67
CA ASP A 695 15.37 -1.65 -110.10
C ASP A 695 15.43 -1.85 -111.64
N LYS A 696 15.80 -3.06 -112.00
CA LYS A 696 15.84 -3.50 -113.39
C LYS A 696 14.45 -3.76 -113.97
N THR A 697 13.42 -3.83 -113.13
CA THR A 697 12.04 -4.10 -113.54
C THR A 697 11.22 -2.84 -113.81
N ALA A 698 11.81 -1.64 -113.71
CA ALA A 698 11.16 -0.41 -113.98
C ALA A 698 10.90 -0.25 -115.52
N LYS A 699 9.67 0.07 -115.93
CA LYS A 699 9.28 0.24 -117.35
C LYS A 699 9.59 1.60 -117.87
N LYS A 700 10.05 1.70 -119.16
CA LYS A 700 10.33 3.02 -119.81
C LYS A 700 9.08 3.89 -119.82
N GLY A 701 9.24 5.20 -119.61
CA GLY A 701 8.15 6.14 -119.59
C GLY A 701 7.36 6.26 -118.32
N THR A 702 7.57 5.31 -117.38
CA THR A 702 6.74 5.21 -116.13
C THR A 702 7.50 5.88 -114.98
N THR A 703 6.72 6.75 -114.25
CA THR A 703 7.20 7.34 -112.98
C THR A 703 6.87 6.41 -111.81
N TYR A 704 7.92 6.13 -111.06
CA TYR A 704 7.84 5.32 -109.83
C TYR A 704 8.18 6.16 -108.62
N TYR A 705 7.60 5.82 -107.50
CA TYR A 705 7.95 6.34 -106.18
C TYR A 705 8.69 5.20 -105.45
N TYR A 706 9.86 5.53 -104.93
CA TYR A 706 10.68 4.61 -104.16
C TYR A 706 10.77 4.97 -102.68
N ALA A 707 10.82 4.01 -101.84
CA ALA A 707 11.09 4.15 -100.43
C ALA A 707 12.12 3.08 -100.00
N VAL A 708 12.99 3.47 -99.09
CA VAL A 708 13.94 2.54 -98.44
C VAL A 708 13.79 2.60 -96.95
N ARG A 709 13.66 1.44 -96.36
CA ARG A 709 13.60 1.28 -94.91
C ARG A 709 14.86 0.63 -94.39
N ALA A 710 15.59 1.33 -93.50
CA ALA A 710 16.69 0.73 -92.78
C ALA A 710 16.18 -0.27 -91.76
N GLY A 711 16.85 -1.38 -91.64
CA GLY A 711 16.47 -2.42 -90.67
C GLY A 711 17.64 -2.96 -89.86
N VAL A 712 17.34 -3.44 -88.68
CA VAL A 712 18.25 -4.15 -87.80
C VAL A 712 17.56 -5.33 -87.19
N LYS A 713 18.22 -6.48 -87.01
CA LYS A 713 17.78 -7.60 -86.20
C LYS A 713 18.33 -7.48 -84.78
N THR A 714 17.47 -7.57 -83.79
CA THR A 714 17.90 -7.59 -82.39
C THR A 714 18.50 -8.94 -82.02
N SER A 715 19.18 -9.03 -80.89
CA SER A 715 19.69 -10.29 -80.33
C SER A 715 18.58 -11.31 -80.02
N GLU A 716 17.37 -10.83 -79.84
CA GLU A 716 16.17 -11.68 -79.61
C GLU A 716 15.47 -12.09 -80.91
N GLY A 717 16.10 -11.84 -82.04
CA GLY A 717 15.59 -12.20 -83.36
C GLY A 717 14.47 -11.30 -83.92
N LYS A 718 14.06 -10.27 -83.18
CA LYS A 718 13.05 -9.31 -83.62
C LYS A 718 13.62 -8.38 -84.65
N THR A 719 12.89 -8.09 -85.71
CA THR A 719 13.28 -7.12 -86.74
C THR A 719 12.68 -5.74 -86.45
N LEU A 720 13.56 -4.72 -86.39
CA LEU A 720 13.13 -3.31 -86.25
C LEU A 720 13.41 -2.62 -87.62
N CYS A 721 12.33 -2.12 -88.23
CA CYS A 721 12.46 -1.37 -89.46
C CYS A 721 12.07 0.11 -89.25
N GLY A 722 12.94 1.01 -89.66
CA GLY A 722 12.72 2.49 -89.62
C GLY A 722 11.64 2.99 -90.56
N SER A 723 11.25 4.22 -90.37
CA SER A 723 10.37 4.93 -91.31
C SER A 723 11.15 5.34 -92.54
N TYR A 724 10.48 5.76 -93.59
CA TYR A 724 11.06 6.17 -94.83
C TYR A 724 10.48 7.50 -95.34
N ALA A 725 11.26 8.15 -96.14
CA ALA A 725 10.83 9.27 -97.07
C ALA A 725 10.86 8.78 -98.50
N ALA A 726 9.77 8.97 -99.18
CA ALA A 726 9.68 8.58 -100.60
C ALA A 726 10.39 9.56 -101.54
N LYS A 727 10.95 9.02 -102.65
CA LYS A 727 11.54 9.80 -103.70
C LYS A 727 11.10 9.20 -105.05
N SER A 728 10.70 10.06 -105.97
CA SER A 728 10.27 9.66 -107.33
C SER A 728 11.43 9.56 -108.30
N GLY A 729 11.28 8.73 -109.33
CA GLY A 729 12.15 8.63 -110.54
C GLY A 729 11.36 8.08 -111.69
N LYS A 730 11.67 8.64 -112.88
CA LYS A 730 11.05 8.24 -114.17
C LYS A 730 12.14 7.56 -115.02
N ARG A 731 11.85 6.34 -115.50
CA ARG A 731 12.73 5.56 -116.36
C ARG A 731 12.67 6.05 -117.79
#